data_3f330c58c17d625af1a7a9f5cd00d2fd
#
_entry.id   3f330c58c17d625af1a7a9f5cd00d2fd
#
_cell.length_a   1.000
_cell.length_b   1.000
_cell.length_c   1.000
_cell.angle_alpha   90.00
_cell.angle_beta   90.00
_cell.angle_gamma   90.00
#
_symmetry.space_group_name_H-M   'P 1'
#
loop_
_entity.id
_entity.type
_entity.pdbx_description
1 polymer ?
#
loop_
_entity_poly.entity_id
_entity_poly.type
_entity_poly.pdbx_seq_one_letter_code
_entity_poly.pdbx_strand_id
1 'polypeptide(L)'
;MTTQAEKPSVEAVEMIAVVIDGFEVSVPKGTLVIRAAEKLGIQIPRFCDHPLLEPVGACRQCLVDIEINGRKFPKPQASCTIPVEPGMIVNTQLTSDVADKAQKGIMEFLLVNHPLDCPVCDKGGECPLQNQAMANGNAESRFTGYKRTFEKPINISSQVLLDRERCVLCARCTRFADQIAGDRFITLNERGALQQVGIYEEQPFESYFSGNTVQICPVGALTGATYRFRARPFDLVSTPSACEHCASGCDMRTDVRRGKTLRRLAGEDPTVNDEWNCDKGRWAFKYQTAQDRITTPLVRNAAGELVPASWPEALEAAAAGLTAGRAAVLVGGRATVEDAYGYSKFARVTLGTNDIDFRSRVSSDEERAFLASNVIGNQTSYRDIDNADQVVLVSFEPEEESPIVFLRLNKAFRKRALKVHAIASKLSIGNEKLKANFICVAPGNEVSGLSGLTLTEKSVILVGERAAETPGLLTAVSGIAARSKAKLAWIPRRAGERGAIEAGAIGNLLPGGRPVSDAAARVDISAAWGVHGLPEARGLSTNEIYAAAANGEIKALLVGGVDPLDGSNTSIALDALQKSFVVSLEMRPSAVTDRANVVLPVAAVAEKSGTFLNWEGRGRSFDIAIPDSIQRSDLRILSVLADQIGRKIGISTVAQAAAELNSIGTWDGNKSEFGGVNAAPAPTLSGEQALLTSWRRLLDNGSLQDGEANLAGTARKTVAVISPKRASAIGVTDGDLVKISNEKGALVLPVLIEAIHDDAVWAPRNSAGSELLRTLGVASNSVVTVVKA
;
A
#
# COMPACT_ATOMS: atom_id res chain seq x y z
N MET A 1 30.37 37.84 21.19
CA MET A 1 29.36 38.39 20.27
C MET A 1 28.49 37.20 19.81
N THR A 2 27.34 37.02 20.45
CA THR A 2 26.37 36.00 20.20
C THR A 2 25.45 36.48 19.06
N THR A 3 25.60 35.92 17.89
CA THR A 3 24.66 36.10 16.77
C THR A 3 23.37 35.33 17.07
N GLN A 4 22.31 36.04 17.34
CA GLN A 4 20.95 35.49 17.37
C GLN A 4 20.59 34.98 15.97
N ALA A 5 20.28 33.67 15.87
CA ALA A 5 19.68 33.11 14.67
C ALA A 5 18.26 33.71 14.51
N GLU A 6 18.02 34.41 13.43
CA GLU A 6 16.69 34.85 13.02
C GLU A 6 15.80 33.63 12.82
N LYS A 7 14.71 33.57 13.61
CA LYS A 7 13.60 32.64 13.36
C LYS A 7 12.99 32.99 12.00
N PRO A 8 12.71 31.98 11.13
CA PRO A 8 11.99 32.26 9.90
C PRO A 8 10.65 32.90 10.22
N SER A 9 10.37 34.05 9.64
CA SER A 9 9.10 34.75 9.74
C SER A 9 8.00 33.85 9.14
N VAL A 10 7.17 33.29 10.01
CA VAL A 10 5.87 32.76 9.59
C VAL A 10 5.07 33.97 9.15
N GLU A 11 4.78 34.10 7.86
CA GLU A 11 3.84 35.14 7.40
C GLU A 11 2.59 35.03 8.27
N ALA A 12 2.25 36.14 8.94
CA ALA A 12 1.08 36.18 9.80
C ALA A 12 -0.16 35.96 8.94
N VAL A 13 -0.80 34.79 9.08
CA VAL A 13 -2.04 34.47 8.36
C VAL A 13 -3.10 35.51 8.77
N GLU A 14 -3.60 36.27 7.81
CA GLU A 14 -4.67 37.26 8.04
C GLU A 14 -5.91 36.52 8.57
N MET A 15 -6.32 36.86 9.80
CA MET A 15 -7.50 36.29 10.47
C MET A 15 -8.71 37.16 10.25
N ILE A 16 -9.84 36.55 9.91
CA ILE A 16 -11.13 37.21 9.68
C ILE A 16 -12.10 36.80 10.77
N ALA A 17 -12.67 37.78 11.48
CA ALA A 17 -13.75 37.54 12.42
C ALA A 17 -15.09 37.55 11.68
N VAL A 18 -15.93 36.56 11.96
CA VAL A 18 -17.28 36.40 11.40
C VAL A 18 -18.22 35.96 12.51
N VAL A 19 -19.48 36.38 12.45
CA VAL A 19 -20.53 35.98 13.39
C VAL A 19 -21.41 34.91 12.73
N ILE A 20 -21.57 33.74 13.37
CA ILE A 20 -22.41 32.66 12.88
C ILE A 20 -23.42 32.28 14.01
N ASP A 21 -24.70 32.40 13.71
CA ASP A 21 -25.80 32.19 14.67
C ASP A 21 -25.62 32.94 16.00
N GLY A 22 -25.05 34.17 15.93
CA GLY A 22 -24.77 35.03 17.10
C GLY A 22 -23.43 34.74 17.80
N PHE A 23 -22.66 33.73 17.38
CA PHE A 23 -21.34 33.42 17.92
C PHE A 23 -20.22 33.93 17.04
N GLU A 24 -19.27 34.66 17.62
CA GLU A 24 -18.10 35.16 16.91
C GLU A 24 -17.03 34.05 16.79
N VAL A 25 -16.46 33.91 15.60
CA VAL A 25 -15.33 33.00 15.32
C VAL A 25 -14.31 33.71 14.42
N SER A 26 -13.03 33.58 14.77
CA SER A 26 -11.91 34.07 13.95
C SER A 26 -11.27 32.92 13.20
N VAL A 27 -11.16 33.07 11.90
CA VAL A 27 -10.62 32.03 10.98
C VAL A 27 -9.68 32.63 9.94
N PRO A 28 -8.75 31.86 9.38
CA PRO A 28 -7.89 32.32 8.31
C PRO A 28 -8.67 32.85 7.10
N LYS A 29 -8.19 33.87 6.45
CA LYS A 29 -8.74 34.41 5.20
C LYS A 29 -8.85 33.30 4.16
N GLY A 30 -9.97 33.27 3.43
CA GLY A 30 -10.28 32.21 2.45
C GLY A 30 -10.95 30.98 3.03
N THR A 31 -11.12 30.89 4.36
CA THR A 31 -11.91 29.82 4.99
C THR A 31 -13.38 29.92 4.52
N LEU A 32 -13.97 28.80 4.12
CA LEU A 32 -15.37 28.74 3.71
C LEU A 32 -16.30 28.85 4.93
N VAL A 33 -17.45 29.47 4.75
CA VAL A 33 -18.47 29.64 5.81
C VAL A 33 -18.79 28.31 6.50
N ILE A 34 -18.94 27.24 5.73
CA ILE A 34 -19.24 25.90 6.31
C ILE A 34 -18.12 25.42 7.24
N ARG A 35 -16.84 25.71 6.95
CA ARG A 35 -15.70 25.36 7.80
C ARG A 35 -15.61 26.22 9.04
N ALA A 36 -15.99 27.48 8.94
CA ALA A 36 -16.09 28.38 10.09
C ALA A 36 -17.20 27.93 11.06
N ALA A 37 -18.35 27.49 10.52
CA ALA A 37 -19.46 26.93 11.32
C ALA A 37 -19.04 25.64 12.05
N GLU A 38 -18.30 24.75 11.39
CA GLU A 38 -17.78 23.51 12.00
C GLU A 38 -16.88 23.79 13.22
N LYS A 39 -16.09 24.86 13.21
CA LYS A 39 -15.26 25.24 14.37
C LYS A 39 -16.08 25.61 15.60
N LEU A 40 -17.30 26.08 15.38
CA LEU A 40 -18.27 26.36 16.45
C LEU A 40 -19.13 25.15 16.82
N GLY A 41 -18.93 24.00 16.18
CA GLY A 41 -19.78 22.80 16.36
C GLY A 41 -21.15 22.92 15.68
N ILE A 42 -21.36 23.94 14.84
CA ILE A 42 -22.60 24.12 14.10
C ILE A 42 -22.56 23.30 12.84
N GLN A 43 -23.45 22.30 12.75
CA GLN A 43 -23.57 21.43 11.59
C GLN A 43 -24.55 22.00 10.56
N ILE A 44 -24.02 22.38 9.39
CA ILE A 44 -24.81 22.75 8.23
C ILE A 44 -24.99 21.52 7.34
N PRO A 45 -26.24 21.14 6.97
CA PRO A 45 -26.48 19.94 6.16
C PRO A 45 -25.86 20.05 4.77
N ARG A 46 -25.34 18.93 4.24
CA ARG A 46 -24.61 18.92 2.96
C ARG A 46 -24.47 17.53 2.36
N PHE A 47 -24.33 17.48 1.02
CA PHE A 47 -24.00 16.23 0.31
C PHE A 47 -22.79 16.38 -0.62
N CYS A 48 -22.66 17.47 -1.37
CA CYS A 48 -21.56 17.64 -2.31
C CYS A 48 -20.24 18.09 -1.65
N ASP A 49 -20.30 18.76 -0.53
CA ASP A 49 -19.13 19.25 0.16
C ASP A 49 -18.31 18.09 0.79
N HIS A 50 -16.99 18.20 0.66
CA HIS A 50 -16.01 17.29 1.27
C HIS A 50 -14.71 18.07 1.50
N PRO A 51 -14.07 17.97 2.70
CA PRO A 51 -12.88 18.77 3.03
C PRO A 51 -11.71 18.59 2.06
N LEU A 52 -11.57 17.42 1.48
CA LEU A 52 -10.46 17.06 0.60
C LEU A 52 -10.75 17.30 -0.89
N LEU A 53 -11.97 17.76 -1.25
CA LEU A 53 -12.35 18.06 -2.64
C LEU A 53 -12.60 19.56 -2.82
N GLU A 54 -12.31 20.08 -4.01
CA GLU A 54 -12.60 21.48 -4.34
C GLU A 54 -14.12 21.76 -4.24
N PRO A 55 -14.51 22.95 -3.74
CA PRO A 55 -15.91 23.34 -3.63
C PRO A 55 -16.64 23.32 -4.99
N VAL A 56 -17.90 22.86 -5.01
CA VAL A 56 -18.69 22.81 -6.26
C VAL A 56 -20.10 23.41 -6.14
N GLY A 57 -20.67 23.42 -4.93
CA GLY A 57 -22.03 23.95 -4.68
C GLY A 57 -23.15 23.21 -5.42
N ALA A 58 -22.98 21.94 -5.77
CA ALA A 58 -23.90 21.18 -6.63
C ALA A 58 -25.21 20.81 -5.94
N CYS A 59 -25.18 20.31 -4.70
CA CYS A 59 -26.39 19.80 -4.02
C CYS A 59 -27.30 20.89 -3.47
N ARG A 60 -26.77 22.07 -3.20
CA ARG A 60 -27.47 23.23 -2.61
C ARG A 60 -28.06 23.00 -1.22
N GLN A 61 -27.78 21.90 -0.55
CA GLN A 61 -28.34 21.58 0.77
C GLN A 61 -27.81 22.51 1.89
N CYS A 62 -26.61 23.10 1.69
CA CYS A 62 -25.93 23.93 2.69
C CYS A 62 -26.28 25.43 2.61
N LEU A 63 -27.50 25.76 2.19
CA LEU A 63 -27.95 27.15 2.07
C LEU A 63 -28.09 27.80 3.44
N VAL A 64 -27.50 28.98 3.58
CA VAL A 64 -27.53 29.85 4.76
C VAL A 64 -27.89 31.27 4.38
N ASP A 65 -28.34 32.05 5.34
CA ASP A 65 -28.67 33.45 5.17
C ASP A 65 -27.45 34.30 5.55
N ILE A 66 -27.01 35.19 4.65
CA ILE A 66 -25.77 35.95 4.81
C ILE A 66 -26.05 37.44 4.73
N GLU A 67 -25.45 38.19 5.64
CA GLU A 67 -25.38 39.64 5.65
C GLU A 67 -23.92 40.10 5.74
N ILE A 68 -23.52 41.12 4.95
CA ILE A 68 -22.19 41.71 4.99
C ILE A 68 -22.32 43.22 5.13
N ASN A 69 -21.77 43.78 6.21
CA ASN A 69 -21.78 45.23 6.50
C ASN A 69 -23.20 45.84 6.41
N GLY A 70 -24.21 45.19 7.00
CA GLY A 70 -25.59 45.61 7.01
C GLY A 70 -26.39 45.39 5.71
N ARG A 71 -25.78 44.77 4.70
CA ARG A 71 -26.43 44.38 3.43
C ARG A 71 -26.71 42.89 3.41
N LYS A 72 -27.99 42.53 3.47
CA LYS A 72 -28.45 41.16 3.37
C LYS A 72 -28.48 40.67 1.90
N PHE A 73 -28.00 39.45 1.67
CA PHE A 73 -28.16 38.82 0.36
C PHE A 73 -29.63 38.51 0.09
N PRO A 74 -30.13 38.76 -1.15
CA PRO A 74 -31.56 38.63 -1.46
C PRO A 74 -32.04 37.17 -1.47
N LYS A 75 -31.10 36.20 -1.53
CA LYS A 75 -31.36 34.74 -1.55
C LYS A 75 -30.36 34.01 -0.67
N PRO A 76 -30.74 32.90 -0.03
CA PRO A 76 -29.80 32.06 0.71
C PRO A 76 -28.63 31.61 -0.14
N GLN A 77 -27.46 31.59 0.45
CA GLN A 77 -26.18 31.29 -0.20
C GLN A 77 -25.63 29.93 0.21
N ALA A 78 -24.87 29.29 -0.69
CA ALA A 78 -24.25 28.01 -0.41
C ALA A 78 -22.98 28.17 0.47
N SER A 79 -23.07 27.84 1.74
CA SER A 79 -21.96 28.01 2.71
C SER A 79 -20.68 27.24 2.35
N CYS A 80 -20.80 26.18 1.54
CA CYS A 80 -19.65 25.36 1.10
C CYS A 80 -18.84 25.98 -0.06
N THR A 81 -19.25 27.17 -0.59
CA THR A 81 -18.55 27.81 -1.71
C THR A 81 -18.17 29.27 -1.44
N ILE A 82 -18.65 29.82 -0.34
CA ILE A 82 -18.41 31.24 0.00
C ILE A 82 -17.33 31.33 1.08
N PRO A 83 -16.23 32.03 0.80
CA PRO A 83 -15.24 32.35 1.82
C PRO A 83 -15.79 33.41 2.80
N VAL A 84 -15.30 33.38 4.03
CA VAL A 84 -15.64 34.38 5.02
C VAL A 84 -15.05 35.74 4.65
N GLU A 85 -15.79 36.82 4.95
CA GLU A 85 -15.39 38.21 4.72
C GLU A 85 -15.54 39.03 6.02
N PRO A 86 -14.76 40.13 6.19
CA PRO A 86 -14.92 41.01 7.35
C PRO A 86 -16.32 41.59 7.45
N GLY A 87 -16.90 41.61 8.66
CA GLY A 87 -18.26 42.10 8.91
C GLY A 87 -19.38 41.18 8.40
N MET A 88 -19.05 39.92 8.07
CA MET A 88 -20.04 38.92 7.66
C MET A 88 -20.79 38.38 8.89
N ILE A 89 -22.13 38.33 8.76
CA ILE A 89 -23.06 37.68 9.70
C ILE A 89 -23.74 36.55 8.93
N VAL A 90 -23.69 35.37 9.48
CA VAL A 90 -24.30 34.15 8.91
C VAL A 90 -25.33 33.60 9.85
N ASN A 91 -26.53 33.39 9.34
CA ASN A 91 -27.61 32.73 10.07
C ASN A 91 -27.92 31.38 9.40
N THR A 92 -27.72 30.28 10.14
CA THR A 92 -28.00 28.93 9.66
C THR A 92 -29.47 28.56 9.85
N GLN A 93 -29.81 27.30 9.63
CA GLN A 93 -31.15 26.74 9.94
C GLN A 93 -31.54 26.85 11.41
N LEU A 94 -30.57 27.15 12.29
CA LEU A 94 -30.86 27.29 13.73
C LEU A 94 -31.44 28.66 14.10
N THR A 95 -31.11 29.72 13.30
CA THR A 95 -31.46 31.11 13.61
C THR A 95 -32.17 31.82 12.48
N SER A 96 -32.28 31.20 11.27
CA SER A 96 -33.00 31.78 10.13
C SER A 96 -34.05 30.84 9.56
N ASP A 97 -35.31 31.28 9.67
CA ASP A 97 -36.46 30.55 9.05
C ASP A 97 -36.29 30.47 7.52
N VAL A 98 -35.61 31.45 6.91
CA VAL A 98 -35.35 31.48 5.46
C VAL A 98 -34.35 30.37 5.09
N ALA A 99 -33.31 30.20 5.86
CA ALA A 99 -32.33 29.13 5.65
C ALA A 99 -32.97 27.75 5.91
N ASP A 100 -33.70 27.57 7.00
CA ASP A 100 -34.40 26.32 7.35
C ASP A 100 -35.40 25.91 6.24
N LYS A 101 -36.26 26.85 5.82
CA LYS A 101 -37.20 26.60 4.72
C LYS A 101 -36.51 26.24 3.40
N ALA A 102 -35.37 26.92 3.08
CA ALA A 102 -34.62 26.64 1.88
C ALA A 102 -34.00 25.23 1.93
N GLN A 103 -33.40 24.83 3.04
CA GLN A 103 -32.81 23.49 3.24
C GLN A 103 -33.86 22.39 3.20
N LYS A 104 -35.06 22.58 3.81
CA LYS A 104 -36.20 21.67 3.73
C LYS A 104 -36.69 21.52 2.31
N GLY A 105 -36.74 22.60 1.52
CA GLY A 105 -37.12 22.56 0.10
C GLY A 105 -36.10 21.79 -0.75
N ILE A 106 -34.81 21.98 -0.53
CA ILE A 106 -33.78 21.20 -1.22
C ILE A 106 -33.86 19.70 -0.85
N MET A 107 -34.08 19.38 0.43
CA MET A 107 -34.26 18.01 0.86
C MET A 107 -35.44 17.36 0.16
N GLU A 108 -36.55 18.10 0.01
CA GLU A 108 -37.72 17.62 -0.73
C GLU A 108 -37.39 17.30 -2.21
N PHE A 109 -36.61 18.19 -2.89
CA PHE A 109 -36.12 17.91 -4.26
C PHE A 109 -35.22 16.67 -4.32
N LEU A 110 -34.35 16.44 -3.36
CA LEU A 110 -33.50 15.25 -3.32
C LEU A 110 -34.31 13.96 -3.12
N LEU A 111 -35.41 14.02 -2.36
CA LEU A 111 -36.26 12.87 -2.04
C LEU A 111 -37.33 12.59 -3.11
N VAL A 112 -37.74 13.57 -3.92
CA VAL A 112 -38.80 13.43 -4.91
C VAL A 112 -38.65 12.18 -5.77
N ASN A 113 -37.49 11.95 -6.34
CA ASN A 113 -37.19 10.78 -7.20
C ASN A 113 -36.37 9.70 -6.50
N HIS A 114 -35.93 9.91 -5.24
CA HIS A 114 -35.17 8.92 -4.53
C HIS A 114 -36.03 7.67 -4.26
N PRO A 115 -35.57 6.45 -4.59
CA PRO A 115 -36.38 5.23 -4.46
C PRO A 115 -36.56 4.86 -2.98
N LEU A 116 -37.61 4.11 -2.68
CA LEU A 116 -37.90 3.58 -1.34
C LEU A 116 -37.11 2.29 -1.06
N ASP A 117 -35.82 2.31 -1.40
CA ASP A 117 -34.91 1.16 -1.38
C ASP A 117 -34.17 0.96 -0.04
N CYS A 118 -34.44 1.76 0.99
CA CYS A 118 -33.67 1.67 2.26
C CYS A 118 -33.56 0.24 2.83
N PRO A 119 -34.61 -0.61 2.77
CA PRO A 119 -34.49 -1.99 3.26
C PRO A 119 -33.51 -2.86 2.47
N VAL A 120 -33.26 -2.56 1.18
CA VAL A 120 -32.38 -3.30 0.28
C VAL A 120 -31.15 -2.49 -0.15
N CYS A 121 -30.92 -1.32 0.45
CA CYS A 121 -29.78 -0.45 0.16
C CYS A 121 -28.65 -0.71 1.16
N ASP A 122 -27.45 -0.99 0.66
CA ASP A 122 -26.28 -1.27 1.53
C ASP A 122 -25.85 -0.07 2.40
N LYS A 123 -26.26 1.15 2.03
CA LYS A 123 -25.99 2.37 2.82
C LYS A 123 -27.02 2.56 3.94
N GLY A 124 -28.09 1.75 4.01
CA GLY A 124 -29.10 1.84 5.04
C GLY A 124 -28.53 1.65 6.45
N GLY A 125 -28.79 2.62 7.36
CA GLY A 125 -28.24 2.66 8.72
C GLY A 125 -26.95 3.48 8.88
N GLU A 126 -26.26 3.83 7.77
CA GLU A 126 -25.12 4.75 7.75
C GLU A 126 -25.25 5.80 6.65
N CYS A 127 -26.49 6.12 6.25
CA CYS A 127 -26.79 6.97 5.09
C CYS A 127 -26.95 8.44 5.51
N PRO A 128 -26.06 9.36 5.05
CA PRO A 128 -26.23 10.78 5.28
C PRO A 128 -27.58 11.33 4.81
N LEU A 129 -28.18 10.78 3.72
CA LEU A 129 -29.49 11.22 3.26
C LEU A 129 -30.60 10.87 4.25
N GLN A 130 -30.58 9.66 4.85
CA GLN A 130 -31.53 9.30 5.91
C GLN A 130 -31.40 10.25 7.12
N ASN A 131 -30.16 10.44 7.61
CA ASN A 131 -29.92 11.28 8.78
C ASN A 131 -30.33 12.73 8.55
N GLN A 132 -30.00 13.31 7.40
CA GLN A 132 -30.36 14.69 7.08
C GLN A 132 -31.84 14.86 6.72
N ALA A 133 -32.50 13.85 6.14
CA ALA A 133 -33.95 13.86 5.94
C ALA A 133 -34.70 13.91 7.26
N MET A 134 -34.24 13.17 8.27
CA MET A 134 -34.82 13.19 9.63
C MET A 134 -34.55 14.52 10.37
N ALA A 135 -33.35 15.06 10.27
CA ALA A 135 -32.93 16.26 11.00
C ALA A 135 -33.36 17.57 10.32
N ASN A 136 -33.39 17.64 8.99
CA ASN A 136 -33.58 18.88 8.21
C ASN A 136 -34.62 18.72 7.09
N GLY A 137 -35.43 17.69 7.10
CA GLY A 137 -36.50 17.46 6.12
C GLY A 137 -37.89 17.69 6.67
N ASN A 138 -38.90 17.48 5.84
CA ASN A 138 -40.31 17.46 6.24
C ASN A 138 -40.69 16.02 6.63
N ALA A 139 -41.61 15.91 7.61
CA ALA A 139 -42.12 14.60 8.09
C ALA A 139 -42.93 13.87 7.02
N GLU A 140 -43.62 14.62 6.14
CA GLU A 140 -44.50 14.09 5.12
C GLU A 140 -44.08 14.53 3.71
N SER A 141 -44.35 13.70 2.72
CA SER A 141 -44.10 14.01 1.30
C SER A 141 -45.37 14.57 0.68
N ARG A 142 -45.23 15.67 -0.04
CA ARG A 142 -46.30 16.28 -0.88
C ARG A 142 -46.34 15.68 -2.28
N PHE A 143 -45.37 14.85 -2.66
CA PHE A 143 -45.26 14.28 -3.98
C PHE A 143 -46.19 13.07 -4.15
N THR A 144 -47.11 13.19 -5.14
CA THR A 144 -48.13 12.17 -5.45
C THR A 144 -47.88 11.48 -6.80
N GLY A 145 -46.82 11.88 -7.55
CA GLY A 145 -46.47 11.33 -8.83
C GLY A 145 -45.60 10.05 -8.75
N TYR A 146 -45.31 9.52 -9.95
CA TYR A 146 -44.41 8.38 -10.06
C TYR A 146 -42.94 8.83 -10.02
N LYS A 147 -42.10 8.08 -9.24
CA LYS A 147 -40.65 8.29 -9.21
C LYS A 147 -40.03 7.82 -10.52
N ARG A 148 -38.95 8.50 -10.94
CA ARG A 148 -38.18 8.07 -12.13
C ARG A 148 -37.54 6.71 -11.84
N THR A 149 -37.48 5.88 -12.87
CA THR A 149 -36.83 4.59 -12.86
C THR A 149 -35.71 4.55 -13.90
N PHE A 150 -34.66 3.84 -13.59
CA PHE A 150 -33.51 3.58 -14.44
C PHE A 150 -33.13 2.11 -14.38
N GLU A 151 -32.39 1.63 -15.36
CA GLU A 151 -31.74 0.34 -15.26
C GLU A 151 -30.78 0.30 -14.06
N LYS A 152 -30.85 -0.76 -13.26
CA LYS A 152 -30.03 -0.94 -12.06
C LYS A 152 -29.76 -2.41 -11.73
N PRO A 153 -28.55 -2.75 -11.27
CA PRO A 153 -27.37 -1.89 -11.24
C PRO A 153 -26.65 -1.80 -12.58
N ILE A 154 -25.87 -0.74 -12.77
CA ILE A 154 -24.91 -0.64 -13.87
C ILE A 154 -23.55 -1.02 -13.33
N ASN A 155 -22.82 -1.85 -14.06
CA ASN A 155 -21.47 -2.22 -13.71
C ASN A 155 -20.49 -1.11 -14.14
N ILE A 156 -19.92 -0.36 -13.16
CA ILE A 156 -18.77 0.51 -13.41
C ILE A 156 -17.54 -0.36 -13.68
N SER A 157 -17.41 -1.43 -12.90
CA SER A 157 -16.43 -2.49 -13.06
C SER A 157 -17.00 -3.77 -12.46
N SER A 158 -16.26 -4.88 -12.50
CA SER A 158 -16.63 -6.10 -11.79
C SER A 158 -16.78 -5.91 -10.28
N GLN A 159 -16.16 -4.87 -9.71
CA GLN A 159 -16.15 -4.60 -8.27
C GLN A 159 -17.06 -3.46 -7.84
N VAL A 160 -17.29 -2.44 -8.69
CA VAL A 160 -18.09 -1.26 -8.35
C VAL A 160 -19.36 -1.22 -9.18
N LEU A 161 -20.51 -1.15 -8.49
CA LEU A 161 -21.84 -1.12 -9.06
C LEU A 161 -22.49 0.25 -8.81
N LEU A 162 -23.20 0.76 -9.81
CA LEU A 162 -23.93 2.03 -9.76
C LEU A 162 -25.43 1.81 -9.83
N ASP A 163 -26.16 2.35 -8.86
CA ASP A 163 -27.62 2.52 -8.90
C ASP A 163 -27.95 4.00 -9.12
N ARG A 164 -28.33 4.35 -10.34
CA ARG A 164 -28.62 5.74 -10.74
C ARG A 164 -29.79 6.33 -9.99
N GLU A 165 -30.80 5.54 -9.64
CA GLU A 165 -31.99 6.03 -8.94
C GLU A 165 -31.66 6.56 -7.55
N ARG A 166 -30.67 6.00 -6.87
CA ARG A 166 -30.23 6.42 -5.54
C ARG A 166 -29.30 7.64 -5.58
N CYS A 167 -28.80 8.02 -6.76
CA CYS A 167 -27.82 9.08 -6.90
C CYS A 167 -28.45 10.47 -6.65
N VAL A 168 -27.85 11.26 -5.76
CA VAL A 168 -28.22 12.65 -5.46
C VAL A 168 -27.41 13.67 -6.26
N LEU A 169 -26.68 13.25 -7.28
CA LEU A 169 -25.86 14.07 -8.18
C LEU A 169 -24.93 15.04 -7.47
N CYS A 170 -24.34 14.63 -6.37
CA CYS A 170 -23.45 15.45 -5.55
C CYS A 170 -22.04 15.60 -6.16
N ALA A 171 -21.71 14.85 -7.19
CA ALA A 171 -20.42 14.85 -7.88
C ALA A 171 -19.19 14.57 -7.00
N ARG A 172 -19.34 13.94 -5.81
CA ARG A 172 -18.16 13.56 -5.00
C ARG A 172 -17.31 12.52 -5.70
N CYS A 173 -17.93 11.49 -6.30
CA CYS A 173 -17.22 10.40 -7.00
C CYS A 173 -16.45 10.91 -8.23
N THR A 174 -17.06 11.76 -9.05
CA THR A 174 -16.40 12.30 -10.26
C THR A 174 -15.27 13.25 -9.93
N ARG A 175 -15.42 14.08 -8.88
CA ARG A 175 -14.34 14.94 -8.39
C ARG A 175 -13.21 14.15 -7.73
N PHE A 176 -13.53 13.09 -6.98
CA PHE A 176 -12.52 12.19 -6.45
C PHE A 176 -11.71 11.56 -7.57
N ALA A 177 -12.37 10.98 -8.58
CA ALA A 177 -11.73 10.35 -9.73
C ALA A 177 -10.77 11.30 -10.45
N ASP A 178 -11.18 12.55 -10.67
CA ASP A 178 -10.37 13.57 -11.31
C ASP A 178 -9.30 14.18 -10.39
N GLN A 179 -9.70 14.66 -9.20
CA GLN A 179 -8.84 15.51 -8.37
C GLN A 179 -7.86 14.72 -7.51
N ILE A 180 -8.24 13.53 -7.07
CA ILE A 180 -7.45 12.72 -6.15
C ILE A 180 -6.75 11.57 -6.88
N ALA A 181 -7.52 10.72 -7.57
CA ALA A 181 -6.97 9.55 -8.26
C ALA A 181 -6.27 9.90 -9.59
N GLY A 182 -6.68 11.00 -10.24
CA GLY A 182 -6.22 11.32 -11.60
C GLY A 182 -6.80 10.38 -12.68
N ASP A 183 -7.86 9.63 -12.33
CA ASP A 183 -8.53 8.65 -13.18
C ASP A 183 -9.97 9.10 -13.47
N ARG A 184 -10.26 9.58 -14.66
CA ARG A 184 -11.61 10.01 -15.01
C ARG A 184 -12.50 8.85 -15.48
N PHE A 185 -12.48 7.72 -14.77
CA PHE A 185 -13.28 6.54 -15.11
C PHE A 185 -14.80 6.73 -14.89
N ILE A 186 -15.21 7.74 -14.15
CA ILE A 186 -16.60 8.07 -13.85
C ILE A 186 -16.84 9.56 -14.07
N THR A 187 -17.90 9.90 -14.79
CA THR A 187 -18.17 11.29 -15.20
C THR A 187 -19.62 11.66 -15.01
N LEU A 188 -19.96 12.95 -15.21
CA LEU A 188 -21.33 13.42 -15.34
C LEU A 188 -21.68 13.46 -16.82
N ASN A 189 -22.66 12.68 -17.21
CA ASN A 189 -23.22 12.64 -18.55
C ASN A 189 -24.52 13.45 -18.58
N GLU A 190 -24.88 13.98 -19.74
CA GLU A 190 -26.05 14.79 -19.94
C GLU A 190 -26.09 16.10 -19.13
N ARG A 191 -27.19 16.80 -19.13
CA ARG A 191 -27.39 18.05 -18.38
C ARG A 191 -28.85 18.25 -17.96
N GLY A 192 -29.07 19.15 -17.03
CA GLY A 192 -30.39 19.46 -16.48
C GLY A 192 -31.05 18.25 -15.85
N ALA A 193 -32.34 18.01 -16.16
CA ALA A 193 -33.09 16.90 -15.57
C ALA A 193 -32.61 15.52 -16.03
N LEU A 194 -31.86 15.43 -17.12
CA LEU A 194 -31.32 14.18 -17.65
C LEU A 194 -29.91 13.87 -17.12
N GLN A 195 -29.30 14.81 -16.39
CA GLN A 195 -27.92 14.61 -15.87
C GLN A 195 -27.83 13.36 -15.03
N GLN A 196 -26.81 12.57 -15.30
CA GLN A 196 -26.53 11.31 -14.61
C GLN A 196 -25.03 11.11 -14.40
N VAL A 197 -24.68 10.31 -13.40
CA VAL A 197 -23.35 9.73 -13.28
C VAL A 197 -23.27 8.51 -14.21
N GLY A 198 -22.15 8.38 -14.92
CA GLY A 198 -21.95 7.29 -15.86
C GLY A 198 -20.48 7.04 -16.19
N ILE A 199 -20.24 6.11 -17.07
CA ILE A 199 -18.94 5.73 -17.62
C ILE A 199 -18.97 5.88 -19.15
N TYR A 200 -17.80 5.86 -19.76
CA TYR A 200 -17.62 5.66 -21.19
C TYR A 200 -17.43 4.18 -21.46
N GLU A 201 -18.34 3.55 -22.18
CA GLU A 201 -18.37 2.11 -22.42
C GLU A 201 -17.15 1.60 -23.21
N GLU A 202 -16.57 2.44 -24.06
CA GLU A 202 -15.43 2.11 -24.91
C GLU A 202 -14.06 2.27 -24.21
N GLN A 203 -14.02 2.86 -23.01
CA GLN A 203 -12.77 3.04 -22.27
C GLN A 203 -12.57 1.90 -21.27
N PRO A 204 -11.37 1.27 -21.25
CA PRO A 204 -11.08 0.24 -20.28
C PRO A 204 -11.08 0.83 -18.86
N PHE A 205 -11.56 0.03 -17.91
CA PHE A 205 -11.48 0.41 -16.51
C PHE A 205 -10.06 0.09 -15.99
N GLU A 206 -9.33 1.13 -15.56
CA GLU A 206 -7.93 0.98 -15.13
C GLU A 206 -7.59 1.67 -13.80
N SER A 207 -8.59 2.05 -13.01
CA SER A 207 -8.34 2.71 -11.72
C SER A 207 -7.95 1.73 -10.63
N TYR A 208 -6.99 2.12 -9.80
CA TYR A 208 -6.62 1.42 -8.58
C TYR A 208 -7.23 2.03 -7.30
N PHE A 209 -8.11 3.03 -7.45
CA PHE A 209 -8.68 3.81 -6.34
C PHE A 209 -10.20 3.83 -6.35
N SER A 210 -10.83 3.02 -7.16
CA SER A 210 -12.28 3.06 -7.42
C SER A 210 -13.12 2.85 -6.16
N GLY A 211 -12.63 2.09 -5.19
CA GLY A 211 -13.32 1.82 -3.94
C GLY A 211 -13.56 3.03 -3.06
N ASN A 212 -12.76 4.09 -3.23
CA ASN A 212 -13.00 5.34 -2.52
C ASN A 212 -14.29 6.03 -2.98
N THR A 213 -14.72 5.80 -4.23
CA THR A 213 -16.01 6.33 -4.71
C THR A 213 -17.19 5.69 -4.00
N VAL A 214 -17.07 4.43 -3.57
CA VAL A 214 -18.07 3.74 -2.74
C VAL A 214 -18.10 4.34 -1.33
N GLN A 215 -16.94 4.57 -0.72
CA GLN A 215 -16.83 5.14 0.63
C GLN A 215 -17.33 6.59 0.68
N ILE A 216 -16.91 7.44 -0.26
CA ILE A 216 -17.25 8.87 -0.29
C ILE A 216 -18.69 9.13 -0.74
N CYS A 217 -19.35 8.17 -1.39
CA CYS A 217 -20.74 8.33 -1.83
C CYS A 217 -21.66 8.50 -0.62
N PRO A 218 -22.40 9.62 -0.52
CA PRO A 218 -23.25 9.89 0.65
C PRO A 218 -24.52 9.05 0.68
N VAL A 219 -24.79 8.27 -0.37
CA VAL A 219 -25.98 7.41 -0.54
C VAL A 219 -25.56 6.04 -1.05
N GLY A 220 -26.51 5.11 -1.18
CA GLY A 220 -26.24 3.77 -1.72
C GLY A 220 -26.23 3.69 -3.24
N ALA A 221 -25.86 4.78 -3.93
CA ALA A 221 -25.75 4.78 -5.39
C ALA A 221 -24.54 3.98 -5.88
N LEU A 222 -23.38 4.14 -5.24
CA LEU A 222 -22.18 3.35 -5.52
C LEU A 222 -22.01 2.29 -4.42
N THR A 223 -21.86 1.04 -4.81
CA THR A 223 -21.73 -0.11 -3.91
C THR A 223 -20.62 -1.04 -4.37
N GLY A 224 -19.95 -1.72 -3.42
CA GLY A 224 -18.94 -2.73 -3.72
C GLY A 224 -19.55 -4.13 -3.81
N ALA A 225 -19.27 -4.86 -4.90
CA ALA A 225 -19.81 -6.20 -5.13
C ALA A 225 -19.52 -7.18 -3.98
N THR A 226 -18.33 -7.09 -3.39
CA THR A 226 -17.90 -7.96 -2.28
C THR A 226 -18.76 -7.82 -1.03
N TYR A 227 -19.21 -6.59 -0.69
CA TYR A 227 -20.00 -6.31 0.51
C TYR A 227 -21.49 -6.32 0.28
N ARG A 228 -21.96 -6.13 -0.95
CA ARG A 228 -23.38 -5.96 -1.29
C ARG A 228 -24.26 -7.05 -0.68
N PHE A 229 -25.30 -6.64 0.07
CA PHE A 229 -26.28 -7.48 0.77
C PHE A 229 -25.71 -8.44 1.84
N ARG A 230 -24.55 -8.12 2.44
CA ARG A 230 -23.90 -9.01 3.42
C ARG A 230 -24.25 -8.68 4.87
N ALA A 231 -24.37 -7.41 5.22
CA ALA A 231 -24.64 -6.98 6.59
C ALA A 231 -25.25 -5.57 6.63
N ARG A 232 -25.77 -5.21 7.80
CA ARG A 232 -26.11 -3.84 8.17
C ARG A 232 -25.00 -3.27 9.07
N PRO A 233 -24.81 -1.93 9.14
CA PRO A 233 -23.77 -1.33 9.97
C PRO A 233 -23.84 -1.74 11.43
N PHE A 234 -25.04 -1.88 11.99
CA PHE A 234 -25.25 -2.30 13.39
C PHE A 234 -24.95 -3.79 13.65
N ASP A 235 -24.79 -4.60 12.61
CA ASP A 235 -24.36 -6.00 12.71
C ASP A 235 -22.82 -6.15 12.72
N LEU A 236 -22.10 -5.06 12.46
CA LEU A 236 -20.66 -5.08 12.26
C LEU A 236 -19.93 -4.70 13.55
N VAL A 237 -18.85 -5.41 13.80
CA VAL A 237 -17.83 -4.99 14.77
C VAL A 237 -16.71 -4.32 13.96
N SER A 238 -16.47 -3.05 14.24
CA SER A 238 -15.48 -2.23 13.55
C SER A 238 -14.22 -2.12 14.39
N THR A 239 -13.08 -2.52 13.84
CA THR A 239 -11.79 -2.51 14.53
C THR A 239 -10.79 -1.64 13.75
N PRO A 240 -10.09 -0.70 14.41
CA PRO A 240 -8.94 -0.02 13.80
C PRO A 240 -7.91 -1.02 13.33
N SER A 241 -7.41 -0.85 12.11
CA SER A 241 -6.51 -1.82 11.51
C SER A 241 -5.46 -1.17 10.61
N ALA A 242 -4.48 -1.94 10.19
CA ALA A 242 -3.43 -1.55 9.26
C ALA A 242 -3.51 -2.37 7.97
N CYS A 243 -3.02 -1.80 6.87
CA CYS A 243 -2.92 -2.50 5.60
C CYS A 243 -1.64 -3.34 5.53
N GLU A 244 -1.77 -4.63 5.26
CA GLU A 244 -0.67 -5.59 5.13
C GLU A 244 -0.04 -5.67 3.72
N HIS A 245 -0.58 -4.95 2.74
CA HIS A 245 -0.18 -5.16 1.35
C HIS A 245 1.10 -4.45 0.95
N CYS A 246 1.27 -3.18 1.33
CA CYS A 246 2.46 -2.40 0.98
C CYS A 246 2.92 -1.48 2.12
N ALA A 247 4.10 -0.90 1.95
CA ALA A 247 4.72 -0.05 2.97
C ALA A 247 4.18 1.39 3.03
N SER A 248 3.04 1.69 2.42
CA SER A 248 2.41 3.03 2.52
C SER A 248 2.00 3.39 3.96
N GLY A 249 1.60 2.41 4.79
CA GLY A 249 1.21 2.65 6.19
C GLY A 249 -0.20 3.20 6.37
N CYS A 250 -1.14 2.82 5.49
CA CYS A 250 -2.53 3.27 5.54
C CYS A 250 -3.19 2.98 6.88
N ASP A 251 -3.87 4.01 7.42
CA ASP A 251 -4.89 3.81 8.44
C ASP A 251 -6.12 3.18 7.83
N MET A 252 -6.63 2.14 8.46
CA MET A 252 -7.73 1.32 7.97
C MET A 252 -8.71 0.98 9.09
N ARG A 253 -9.93 0.68 8.70
CA ARG A 253 -10.93 0.05 9.56
C ARG A 253 -11.37 -1.27 8.94
N THR A 254 -11.33 -2.33 9.73
CA THR A 254 -11.83 -3.65 9.34
C THR A 254 -13.17 -3.93 10.03
N ASP A 255 -14.20 -4.19 9.24
CA ASP A 255 -15.55 -4.50 9.69
C ASP A 255 -15.79 -6.01 9.59
N VAL A 256 -16.10 -6.62 10.74
CA VAL A 256 -16.25 -8.07 10.92
C VAL A 256 -17.68 -8.41 11.35
N ARG A 257 -18.19 -9.53 10.87
CA ARG A 257 -19.43 -10.15 11.34
C ARG A 257 -19.25 -11.67 11.42
N ARG A 258 -19.59 -12.27 12.55
CA ARG A 258 -19.53 -13.73 12.77
C ARG A 258 -18.19 -14.36 12.38
N GLY A 259 -17.08 -13.75 12.84
CA GLY A 259 -15.73 -14.23 12.60
C GLY A 259 -15.23 -14.09 11.15
N LYS A 260 -15.88 -13.27 10.32
CA LYS A 260 -15.44 -13.03 8.93
C LYS A 260 -15.31 -11.54 8.64
N THR A 261 -14.22 -11.14 8.05
CA THR A 261 -14.06 -9.79 7.47
C THR A 261 -15.03 -9.63 6.32
N LEU A 262 -15.88 -8.60 6.37
CA LEU A 262 -16.85 -8.30 5.32
C LEU A 262 -16.48 -7.10 4.48
N ARG A 263 -15.85 -6.08 5.08
CA ARG A 263 -15.33 -4.91 4.36
C ARG A 263 -14.16 -4.27 5.10
N ARG A 264 -13.37 -3.53 4.35
CA ARG A 264 -12.34 -2.62 4.85
C ARG A 264 -12.60 -1.23 4.32
N LEU A 265 -12.41 -0.22 5.15
CA LEU A 265 -12.54 1.19 4.80
C LEU A 265 -11.25 1.91 5.13
N ALA A 266 -10.96 2.99 4.41
CA ALA A 266 -9.88 3.88 4.79
C ALA A 266 -10.26 4.58 6.10
N GLY A 267 -9.30 4.69 7.01
CA GLY A 267 -9.36 5.55 8.17
C GLY A 267 -8.94 6.97 7.81
N GLU A 268 -8.88 7.85 8.80
CA GLU A 268 -8.55 9.27 8.66
C GLU A 268 -7.16 9.55 9.21
N ASP A 269 -6.16 9.61 8.34
CA ASP A 269 -4.80 10.05 8.72
C ASP A 269 -4.27 11.09 7.72
N PRO A 270 -4.39 12.40 8.04
CA PRO A 270 -3.90 13.48 7.18
C PRO A 270 -2.40 13.44 6.93
N THR A 271 -1.64 12.73 7.78
CA THR A 271 -0.19 12.63 7.65
C THR A 271 0.25 11.51 6.71
N VAL A 272 -0.61 10.51 6.45
CA VAL A 272 -0.31 9.36 5.59
C VAL A 272 -1.28 9.29 4.43
N ASN A 273 -2.49 8.78 4.63
CA ASN A 273 -3.43 8.44 3.55
C ASN A 273 -4.64 9.37 3.44
N ASP A 274 -4.67 10.48 4.16
CA ASP A 274 -5.87 11.35 4.27
C ASP A 274 -7.09 10.48 4.66
N GLU A 275 -8.05 10.27 3.75
CA GLU A 275 -9.21 9.38 3.88
C GLU A 275 -9.26 8.33 2.76
N TRP A 276 -8.10 8.02 2.13
CA TRP A 276 -8.04 7.22 0.92
C TRP A 276 -7.26 5.92 1.11
N ASN A 277 -7.63 4.89 0.35
CA ASN A 277 -6.82 3.69 0.18
C ASN A 277 -6.90 3.18 -1.26
N CYS A 278 -6.02 2.24 -1.63
CA CYS A 278 -6.12 1.57 -2.91
C CYS A 278 -7.11 0.41 -2.87
N ASP A 279 -7.55 -0.01 -4.04
CA ASP A 279 -8.53 -1.10 -4.20
C ASP A 279 -8.02 -2.44 -3.67
N LYS A 280 -6.71 -2.70 -3.79
CA LYS A 280 -6.07 -3.87 -3.17
C LYS A 280 -6.20 -3.86 -1.64
N GLY A 281 -5.85 -2.75 -0.99
CA GLY A 281 -5.99 -2.61 0.47
C GLY A 281 -7.43 -2.76 0.94
N ARG A 282 -8.37 -2.27 0.14
CA ARG A 282 -9.81 -2.31 0.46
C ARG A 282 -10.42 -3.70 0.33
N TRP A 283 -10.09 -4.46 -0.69
CA TRP A 283 -10.82 -5.67 -1.05
C TRP A 283 -10.03 -6.98 -0.98
N ALA A 284 -8.69 -6.94 -1.02
CA ALA A 284 -7.87 -8.13 -0.98
C ALA A 284 -7.72 -8.67 0.46
N PHE A 285 -8.78 -9.28 0.99
CA PHE A 285 -8.80 -9.89 2.34
C PHE A 285 -9.41 -11.29 2.38
N LYS A 286 -9.98 -11.78 1.27
CA LYS A 286 -10.64 -13.12 1.24
C LYS A 286 -9.66 -14.28 1.43
N TYR A 287 -8.38 -14.09 1.13
CA TYR A 287 -7.34 -15.09 1.37
C TYR A 287 -7.34 -15.59 2.84
N GLN A 288 -7.76 -14.74 3.79
CA GLN A 288 -7.80 -15.06 5.22
C GLN A 288 -8.79 -16.17 5.56
N THR A 289 -9.82 -16.36 4.73
CA THR A 289 -10.88 -17.35 4.92
C THR A 289 -11.02 -18.29 3.72
N ALA A 290 -9.95 -18.47 2.96
CA ALA A 290 -9.91 -19.39 1.83
C ALA A 290 -10.16 -20.84 2.29
N GLN A 291 -10.75 -21.68 1.43
CA GLN A 291 -11.10 -23.06 1.77
C GLN A 291 -9.89 -23.95 2.03
N ASP A 292 -8.75 -23.63 1.42
CA ASP A 292 -7.49 -24.34 1.56
C ASP A 292 -6.64 -23.86 2.76
N ARG A 293 -7.25 -23.08 3.67
CA ARG A 293 -6.56 -22.59 4.85
C ARG A 293 -6.10 -23.72 5.77
N ILE A 294 -4.82 -23.75 6.12
CA ILE A 294 -4.24 -24.68 7.07
C ILE A 294 -4.65 -24.23 8.47
N THR A 295 -5.39 -25.08 9.19
CA THR A 295 -5.91 -24.76 10.53
C THR A 295 -5.32 -25.64 11.64
N THR A 296 -4.67 -26.73 11.29
CA THR A 296 -4.00 -27.67 12.20
C THR A 296 -2.56 -27.87 11.75
N PRO A 297 -1.62 -28.13 12.67
CA PRO A 297 -0.25 -28.47 12.30
C PRO A 297 -0.22 -29.72 11.41
N LEU A 298 0.76 -29.75 10.49
CA LEU A 298 0.99 -30.90 9.63
C LEU A 298 2.43 -31.39 9.81
N VAL A 299 2.62 -32.72 9.80
CA VAL A 299 3.94 -33.35 9.87
C VAL A 299 4.05 -34.35 8.72
N ARG A 300 5.21 -34.40 8.07
CA ARG A 300 5.47 -35.36 6.99
C ARG A 300 5.76 -36.73 7.55
N ASN A 301 4.95 -37.71 7.16
CA ASN A 301 5.08 -39.11 7.59
C ASN A 301 6.18 -39.85 6.80
N ALA A 302 6.45 -41.10 7.16
CA ALA A 302 7.44 -41.91 6.49
C ALA A 302 7.11 -42.28 5.01
N ALA A 303 5.83 -42.13 4.61
CA ALA A 303 5.40 -42.29 3.21
C ALA A 303 5.61 -40.99 2.39
N GLY A 304 6.09 -39.93 3.01
CA GLY A 304 6.32 -38.62 2.36
C GLY A 304 5.08 -37.74 2.26
N GLU A 305 3.99 -38.05 2.99
CA GLU A 305 2.75 -37.29 2.99
C GLU A 305 2.66 -36.35 4.20
N LEU A 306 2.14 -35.12 4.01
CA LEU A 306 1.79 -34.21 5.11
C LEU A 306 0.47 -34.69 5.73
N VAL A 307 0.51 -35.05 7.01
CA VAL A 307 -0.67 -35.50 7.76
C VAL A 307 -0.93 -34.57 8.96
N PRO A 308 -2.20 -34.39 9.36
CA PRO A 308 -2.52 -33.62 10.56
C PRO A 308 -1.85 -34.21 11.81
N ALA A 309 -1.27 -33.33 12.63
CA ALA A 309 -0.61 -33.65 13.88
C ALA A 309 -1.10 -32.74 15.01
N SER A 310 -0.91 -33.16 16.25
CA SER A 310 -1.12 -32.28 17.39
C SER A 310 0.00 -31.24 17.49
N TRP A 311 -0.25 -30.12 18.18
CA TRP A 311 0.76 -29.11 18.42
C TRP A 311 2.01 -29.67 19.12
N PRO A 312 1.92 -30.51 20.19
CA PRO A 312 3.10 -31.12 20.79
C PRO A 312 3.92 -31.97 19.83
N GLU A 313 3.30 -32.84 19.05
CA GLU A 313 4.00 -33.68 18.05
C GLU A 313 4.70 -32.83 16.98
N ALA A 314 4.02 -31.83 16.45
CA ALA A 314 4.58 -30.96 15.42
C ALA A 314 5.75 -30.10 15.98
N LEU A 315 5.64 -29.60 17.20
CA LEU A 315 6.72 -28.83 17.86
C LEU A 315 7.92 -29.71 18.18
N GLU A 316 7.71 -30.96 18.62
CA GLU A 316 8.79 -31.93 18.87
C GLU A 316 9.56 -32.25 17.58
N ALA A 317 8.82 -32.57 16.49
CA ALA A 317 9.41 -32.82 15.19
C ALA A 317 10.20 -31.61 14.66
N ALA A 318 9.61 -30.41 14.79
CA ALA A 318 10.26 -29.15 14.37
C ALA A 318 11.53 -28.88 15.19
N ALA A 319 11.49 -29.05 16.51
CA ALA A 319 12.62 -28.86 17.39
C ALA A 319 13.78 -29.82 17.06
N ALA A 320 13.47 -31.10 16.89
CA ALA A 320 14.45 -32.12 16.52
C ALA A 320 15.13 -31.83 15.18
N GLY A 321 14.34 -31.44 14.17
CA GLY A 321 14.89 -31.13 12.84
C GLY A 321 15.73 -29.86 12.80
N LEU A 322 15.29 -28.79 13.46
CA LEU A 322 16.01 -27.50 13.47
C LEU A 322 17.32 -27.56 14.26
N THR A 323 17.47 -28.49 15.19
CA THR A 323 18.68 -28.67 16.01
C THR A 323 19.63 -29.75 15.50
N ALA A 324 19.26 -30.48 14.43
CA ALA A 324 20.06 -31.54 13.85
C ALA A 324 21.34 -31.07 13.12
N GLY A 325 21.48 -29.77 12.87
CA GLY A 325 22.63 -29.18 12.22
C GLY A 325 22.54 -27.67 12.07
N ARG A 326 23.37 -27.07 11.20
CA ARG A 326 23.28 -25.64 10.91
C ARG A 326 21.92 -25.31 10.30
N ALA A 327 21.25 -24.35 10.91
CA ALA A 327 19.93 -23.89 10.47
C ALA A 327 19.95 -22.44 10.02
N ALA A 328 19.02 -22.03 9.14
CA ALA A 328 18.80 -20.65 8.73
C ALA A 328 17.31 -20.28 8.76
N VAL A 329 17.04 -18.98 8.76
CA VAL A 329 15.70 -18.43 8.91
C VAL A 329 15.38 -17.52 7.73
N LEU A 330 14.22 -17.74 7.08
CA LEU A 330 13.70 -16.91 6.01
C LEU A 330 12.38 -16.28 6.45
N VAL A 331 12.32 -14.96 6.44
CA VAL A 331 11.17 -14.19 6.93
C VAL A 331 10.43 -13.55 5.76
N GLY A 332 9.12 -13.67 5.74
CA GLY A 332 8.27 -13.02 4.72
C GLY A 332 8.22 -11.51 4.90
N GLY A 333 8.19 -10.78 3.79
CA GLY A 333 8.16 -9.32 3.79
C GLY A 333 6.86 -8.68 4.32
N ARG A 334 5.97 -9.46 4.95
CA ARG A 334 4.72 -8.99 5.58
C ARG A 334 4.60 -9.39 7.05
N ALA A 335 5.68 -9.82 7.66
CA ALA A 335 5.74 -10.00 9.11
C ALA A 335 5.53 -8.64 9.81
N THR A 336 4.81 -8.64 10.95
CA THR A 336 4.76 -7.46 11.81
C THR A 336 6.15 -7.21 12.41
N VAL A 337 6.37 -6.03 12.96
CA VAL A 337 7.64 -5.72 13.65
C VAL A 337 7.93 -6.74 14.76
N GLU A 338 6.90 -7.09 15.51
CA GLU A 338 6.99 -8.01 16.65
C GLU A 338 7.24 -9.45 16.21
N ASP A 339 6.59 -9.90 15.11
CA ASP A 339 6.87 -11.19 14.53
C ASP A 339 8.30 -11.25 13.96
N ALA A 340 8.72 -10.23 13.19
CA ALA A 340 10.08 -10.12 12.65
C ALA A 340 11.14 -10.10 13.76
N TYR A 341 10.83 -9.43 14.88
CA TYR A 341 11.69 -9.44 16.07
C TYR A 341 11.75 -10.82 16.72
N GLY A 342 10.62 -11.53 16.78
CA GLY A 342 10.58 -12.92 17.22
C GLY A 342 11.48 -13.82 16.38
N TYR A 343 11.45 -13.72 15.06
CA TYR A 343 12.35 -14.43 14.14
C TYR A 343 13.80 -14.05 14.36
N SER A 344 14.09 -12.75 14.51
CA SER A 344 15.44 -12.22 14.76
C SER A 344 16.05 -12.79 16.04
N LYS A 345 15.29 -12.79 17.12
CA LYS A 345 15.72 -13.31 18.42
C LYS A 345 15.82 -14.83 18.41
N PHE A 346 14.87 -15.53 17.78
CA PHE A 346 14.89 -16.98 17.64
C PHE A 346 16.12 -17.47 16.86
N ALA A 347 16.46 -16.82 15.75
CA ALA A 347 17.65 -17.17 14.98
C ALA A 347 18.92 -17.10 15.83
N ARG A 348 19.10 -16.04 16.61
CA ARG A 348 20.32 -15.77 17.34
C ARG A 348 20.42 -16.45 18.70
N VAL A 349 19.32 -16.47 19.45
CA VAL A 349 19.28 -17.05 20.80
C VAL A 349 19.03 -18.55 20.74
N THR A 350 18.04 -18.98 19.95
CA THR A 350 17.62 -20.38 19.91
C THR A 350 18.48 -21.20 18.96
N LEU A 351 18.72 -20.74 17.75
CA LEU A 351 19.49 -21.46 16.73
C LEU A 351 21.00 -21.10 16.75
N GLY A 352 21.38 -19.98 17.35
CA GLY A 352 22.79 -19.55 17.45
C GLY A 352 23.38 -19.10 16.10
N THR A 353 22.55 -18.51 15.20
CA THR A 353 22.97 -18.12 13.84
C THR A 353 22.56 -16.70 13.51
N ASN A 354 23.36 -16.03 12.65
CA ASN A 354 22.99 -14.81 11.96
C ASN A 354 22.43 -15.07 10.54
N ASP A 355 22.30 -16.33 10.12
CA ASP A 355 21.73 -16.70 8.82
C ASP A 355 20.21 -16.46 8.83
N ILE A 356 19.83 -15.20 8.74
CA ILE A 356 18.45 -14.73 8.67
C ILE A 356 18.32 -13.62 7.63
N ASP A 357 17.31 -13.69 6.79
CA ASP A 357 17.01 -12.62 5.83
C ASP A 357 15.50 -12.53 5.57
N PHE A 358 14.99 -11.28 5.45
CA PHE A 358 13.60 -10.99 5.08
C PHE A 358 13.43 -10.75 3.58
N ARG A 359 14.51 -10.58 2.82
CA ARG A 359 14.50 -10.21 1.40
C ARG A 359 14.28 -11.41 0.50
N SER A 360 13.18 -12.15 0.72
CA SER A 360 12.77 -13.31 -0.11
C SER A 360 12.23 -12.85 -1.47
N ARG A 361 13.05 -12.12 -2.22
CA ARG A 361 12.82 -11.52 -3.53
C ARG A 361 14.16 -11.31 -4.22
N VAL A 362 14.12 -10.78 -5.44
CA VAL A 362 15.36 -10.36 -6.10
C VAL A 362 16.03 -9.28 -5.24
N SER A 363 17.25 -9.52 -4.82
CA SER A 363 18.03 -8.69 -3.91
C SER A 363 19.52 -8.79 -4.20
N SER A 364 20.32 -7.87 -3.64
CA SER A 364 21.76 -7.83 -3.79
C SER A 364 22.47 -7.54 -2.47
N ASP A 365 23.80 -7.76 -2.47
CA ASP A 365 24.66 -7.38 -1.35
C ASP A 365 24.83 -5.87 -1.24
N GLU A 366 24.82 -5.16 -2.37
CA GLU A 366 24.77 -3.70 -2.39
C GLU A 366 23.54 -3.17 -1.64
N GLU A 367 22.36 -3.78 -1.89
CA GLU A 367 21.15 -3.41 -1.18
C GLU A 367 21.28 -3.67 0.34
N ARG A 368 21.85 -4.82 0.74
CA ARG A 368 22.04 -5.13 2.17
C ARG A 368 22.88 -4.07 2.88
N ALA A 369 23.97 -3.64 2.26
CA ALA A 369 24.82 -2.58 2.78
C ALA A 369 24.11 -1.22 2.77
N PHE A 370 23.37 -0.90 1.70
CA PHE A 370 22.59 0.31 1.57
C PHE A 370 21.50 0.41 2.66
N LEU A 371 20.76 -0.66 2.92
CA LEU A 371 19.73 -0.69 3.95
C LEU A 371 20.30 -0.40 5.35
N ALA A 372 21.46 -0.98 5.65
CA ALA A 372 22.12 -0.80 6.95
C ALA A 372 22.64 0.62 7.18
N SER A 373 23.07 1.31 6.13
CA SER A 373 23.73 2.61 6.25
C SER A 373 22.80 3.80 5.96
N ASN A 374 21.82 3.65 5.04
CA ASN A 374 21.02 4.77 4.52
C ASN A 374 19.55 4.72 4.95
N VAL A 375 19.01 3.58 5.38
CA VAL A 375 17.58 3.44 5.66
C VAL A 375 17.27 3.57 7.16
N ILE A 376 18.05 2.91 8.03
CA ILE A 376 17.86 3.01 9.47
C ILE A 376 18.24 4.41 9.97
N GLY A 377 17.33 5.01 10.76
CA GLY A 377 17.51 6.37 11.27
C GLY A 377 17.31 7.47 10.21
N ASN A 378 16.84 7.12 9.00
CA ASN A 378 16.43 8.09 8.00
C ASN A 378 15.10 8.73 8.43
N GLN A 379 15.02 10.07 8.35
CA GLN A 379 13.87 10.87 8.79
C GLN A 379 13.06 11.45 7.62
N THR A 380 13.32 11.01 6.38
CA THR A 380 12.50 11.44 5.23
C THR A 380 11.07 10.95 5.39
N SER A 381 10.11 11.83 5.15
CA SER A 381 8.69 11.61 5.45
C SER A 381 7.76 12.01 4.32
N TYR A 382 6.47 11.68 4.43
CA TYR A 382 5.42 12.20 3.54
C TYR A 382 5.37 13.73 3.50
N ARG A 383 5.64 14.40 4.65
CA ARG A 383 5.72 15.86 4.72
C ARG A 383 6.84 16.41 3.84
N ASP A 384 7.94 15.69 3.69
CA ASP A 384 9.04 16.11 2.83
C ASP A 384 8.63 16.01 1.35
N ILE A 385 7.88 14.99 0.96
CA ILE A 385 7.28 14.89 -0.38
C ILE A 385 6.32 16.06 -0.61
N ASP A 386 5.45 16.36 0.37
CA ASP A 386 4.50 17.48 0.28
C ASP A 386 5.19 18.84 0.10
N ASN A 387 6.42 19.02 0.60
CA ASN A 387 7.18 20.27 0.57
C ASN A 387 8.36 20.29 -0.42
N ALA A 388 8.62 19.17 -1.12
CA ALA A 388 9.73 19.06 -2.05
C ALA A 388 9.63 20.09 -3.20
N ASP A 389 10.73 20.62 -3.68
CA ASP A 389 10.80 21.40 -4.93
C ASP A 389 10.75 20.46 -6.16
N GLN A 390 11.31 19.28 -6.02
CA GLN A 390 11.26 18.22 -7.02
C GLN A 390 11.42 16.84 -6.38
N VAL A 391 10.91 15.82 -7.05
CA VAL A 391 11.03 14.42 -6.64
C VAL A 391 11.62 13.60 -7.77
N VAL A 392 12.58 12.74 -7.45
CA VAL A 392 13.20 11.79 -8.41
C VAL A 392 12.77 10.38 -8.05
N LEU A 393 12.16 9.69 -9.00
CA LEU A 393 11.76 8.30 -8.90
C LEU A 393 12.84 7.42 -9.53
N VAL A 394 13.42 6.52 -8.74
CA VAL A 394 14.49 5.63 -9.17
C VAL A 394 14.04 4.18 -9.00
N SER A 395 13.88 3.47 -10.12
CA SER A 395 13.37 2.08 -10.13
C SER A 395 12.10 1.92 -9.26
N PHE A 396 11.22 2.91 -9.29
CA PHE A 396 10.02 2.99 -8.46
C PHE A 396 8.82 3.47 -9.26
N GLU A 397 7.75 2.66 -9.22
CA GLU A 397 6.47 2.95 -9.85
C GLU A 397 5.42 3.22 -8.76
N PRO A 398 5.20 4.50 -8.37
CA PRO A 398 4.46 4.81 -7.15
C PRO A 398 3.02 4.32 -7.16
N GLU A 399 2.30 4.37 -8.28
CA GLU A 399 0.92 3.91 -8.37
C GLU A 399 0.80 2.38 -8.19
N GLU A 400 1.79 1.62 -8.66
CA GLU A 400 1.81 0.17 -8.63
C GLU A 400 2.38 -0.38 -7.31
N GLU A 401 3.43 0.25 -6.77
CA GLU A 401 4.22 -0.29 -5.67
C GLU A 401 3.87 0.34 -4.31
N SER A 402 3.45 1.62 -4.29
CA SER A 402 3.04 2.34 -3.08
C SER A 402 1.97 3.40 -3.39
N PRO A 403 0.70 3.00 -3.59
CA PRO A 403 -0.34 3.88 -4.13
C PRO A 403 -0.59 5.17 -3.34
N ILE A 404 -0.34 5.19 -2.03
CA ILE A 404 -0.49 6.42 -1.23
C ILE A 404 0.64 7.40 -1.52
N VAL A 405 1.85 6.92 -1.78
CA VAL A 405 2.93 7.80 -2.25
C VAL A 405 2.53 8.46 -3.57
N PHE A 406 1.90 7.70 -4.50
CA PHE A 406 1.35 8.27 -5.72
C PHE A 406 0.30 9.35 -5.43
N LEU A 407 -0.67 9.11 -4.56
CA LEU A 407 -1.70 10.11 -4.22
C LEU A 407 -1.10 11.37 -3.61
N ARG A 408 -0.05 11.25 -2.78
CA ARG A 408 0.67 12.41 -2.20
C ARG A 408 1.43 13.18 -3.27
N LEU A 409 2.11 12.50 -4.18
CA LEU A 409 2.77 13.13 -5.34
C LEU A 409 1.75 13.86 -6.23
N ASN A 410 0.60 13.22 -6.53
CA ASN A 410 -0.46 13.83 -7.33
C ASN A 410 -1.07 15.06 -6.62
N LYS A 411 -1.31 14.98 -5.31
CA LYS A 411 -1.76 16.11 -4.49
C LYS A 411 -0.77 17.29 -4.57
N ALA A 412 0.53 17.03 -4.42
CA ALA A 412 1.57 18.05 -4.50
C ALA A 412 1.73 18.59 -5.93
N PHE A 413 1.66 17.75 -6.96
CA PHE A 413 1.66 18.16 -8.36
C PHE A 413 0.49 19.10 -8.68
N ARG A 414 -0.74 18.73 -8.29
CA ARG A 414 -1.93 19.56 -8.57
C ARG A 414 -1.94 20.88 -7.80
N LYS A 415 -1.52 20.87 -6.54
CA LYS A 415 -1.59 22.09 -5.69
C LYS A 415 -0.48 23.09 -5.95
N ARG A 416 0.70 22.67 -6.34
CA ARG A 416 1.88 23.54 -6.46
C ARG A 416 2.83 23.18 -7.61
N ALA A 417 2.35 22.39 -8.59
CA ALA A 417 3.10 21.98 -9.77
C ALA A 417 4.46 21.33 -9.44
N LEU A 418 4.46 20.40 -8.46
CA LEU A 418 5.64 19.61 -8.09
C LEU A 418 6.29 19.02 -9.34
N LYS A 419 7.59 19.18 -9.49
CA LYS A 419 8.36 18.54 -10.55
C LYS A 419 8.68 17.11 -10.17
N VAL A 420 8.29 16.16 -11.00
CA VAL A 420 8.60 14.74 -10.81
C VAL A 420 9.50 14.29 -11.97
N HIS A 421 10.59 13.63 -11.66
CA HIS A 421 11.51 13.01 -12.62
C HIS A 421 11.42 11.50 -12.49
N ALA A 422 11.21 10.79 -13.59
CA ALA A 422 11.17 9.32 -13.61
C ALA A 422 12.36 8.81 -14.45
N ILE A 423 13.30 8.12 -13.81
CA ILE A 423 14.42 7.46 -14.46
C ILE A 423 14.01 6.01 -14.72
N ALA A 424 13.70 5.68 -15.97
CA ALA A 424 13.20 4.38 -16.35
C ALA A 424 13.37 4.11 -17.85
N SER A 425 13.24 2.87 -18.27
CA SER A 425 13.19 2.49 -19.69
C SER A 425 11.80 2.63 -20.32
N LYS A 426 10.73 2.63 -19.48
CA LYS A 426 9.32 2.81 -19.85
C LYS A 426 8.65 3.74 -18.85
N LEU A 427 7.83 4.66 -19.34
CA LEU A 427 6.95 5.47 -18.49
C LEU A 427 5.74 4.63 -18.07
N SER A 428 5.42 4.65 -16.77
CA SER A 428 4.20 4.02 -16.27
C SER A 428 3.01 4.96 -16.34
N ILE A 429 1.78 4.41 -16.33
CA ILE A 429 0.54 5.19 -16.31
C ILE A 429 0.53 6.16 -15.11
N GLY A 430 0.98 5.72 -13.93
CA GLY A 430 1.09 6.60 -12.76
C GLY A 430 2.01 7.79 -12.99
N ASN A 431 3.16 7.57 -13.64
CA ASN A 431 4.11 8.65 -13.97
C ASN A 431 3.59 9.59 -15.07
N GLU A 432 2.78 9.08 -16.02
CA GLU A 432 2.08 9.91 -17.01
C GLU A 432 1.06 10.84 -16.35
N LYS A 433 0.25 10.35 -15.38
CA LYS A 433 -0.69 11.15 -14.60
C LYS A 433 0.01 12.29 -13.84
N LEU A 434 1.23 12.03 -13.33
CA LEU A 434 2.08 13.03 -12.67
C LEU A 434 2.75 13.98 -13.66
N LYS A 435 2.62 13.78 -14.97
CA LYS A 435 3.38 14.47 -16.03
C LYS A 435 4.87 14.48 -15.72
N ALA A 436 5.39 13.34 -15.28
CA ALA A 436 6.78 13.20 -14.90
C ALA A 436 7.70 13.49 -16.10
N ASN A 437 8.79 14.22 -15.81
CA ASN A 437 9.90 14.37 -16.77
C ASN A 437 10.57 13.00 -16.94
N PHE A 438 10.33 12.38 -18.09
CA PHE A 438 10.80 11.04 -18.40
C PHE A 438 12.27 11.08 -18.85
N ILE A 439 13.14 10.51 -18.03
CA ILE A 439 14.55 10.31 -18.35
C ILE A 439 14.69 8.87 -18.83
N CYS A 440 14.53 8.71 -20.16
CA CYS A 440 14.59 7.41 -20.83
C CYS A 440 16.00 6.85 -20.84
N VAL A 441 16.20 5.70 -20.23
CA VAL A 441 17.47 4.98 -20.18
C VAL A 441 17.28 3.51 -20.54
N ALA A 442 18.32 2.86 -21.09
CA ALA A 442 18.28 1.42 -21.25
C ALA A 442 18.17 0.71 -19.88
N PRO A 443 17.48 -0.44 -19.79
CA PRO A 443 17.48 -1.24 -18.56
C PRO A 443 18.90 -1.55 -18.11
N GLY A 444 19.18 -1.35 -16.80
CA GLY A 444 20.52 -1.52 -16.23
C GLY A 444 21.44 -0.28 -16.35
N ASN A 445 21.02 0.79 -17.04
CA ASN A 445 21.79 2.03 -17.19
C ASN A 445 21.17 3.22 -16.45
N GLU A 446 20.38 2.96 -15.40
CA GLU A 446 19.70 3.99 -14.62
C GLU A 446 20.66 4.96 -13.94
N VAL A 447 21.89 4.53 -13.67
CA VAL A 447 22.99 5.39 -13.12
C VAL A 447 23.24 6.59 -14.03
N SER A 448 23.21 6.42 -15.36
CA SER A 448 23.42 7.50 -16.31
C SER A 448 22.33 8.59 -16.23
N GLY A 449 21.10 8.19 -15.93
CA GLY A 449 19.96 9.11 -15.78
C GLY A 449 20.08 10.06 -14.58
N LEU A 450 20.86 9.69 -13.56
CA LEU A 450 21.12 10.54 -12.39
C LEU A 450 22.10 11.68 -12.68
N SER A 451 23.02 11.50 -13.64
CA SER A 451 24.13 12.41 -13.86
C SER A 451 23.74 13.81 -14.34
N GLY A 452 22.59 13.93 -15.02
CA GLY A 452 22.07 15.21 -15.54
C GLY A 452 21.18 16.00 -14.55
N LEU A 453 20.94 15.47 -13.35
CA LEU A 453 20.02 16.08 -12.38
C LEU A 453 20.77 17.07 -11.46
N THR A 454 20.18 18.26 -11.31
CA THR A 454 20.61 19.24 -10.30
C THR A 454 19.62 19.22 -9.15
N LEU A 455 20.02 18.66 -8.02
CA LEU A 455 19.19 18.51 -6.82
C LEU A 455 19.55 19.54 -5.75
N THR A 456 18.59 19.88 -4.90
CA THR A 456 18.73 20.77 -3.76
C THR A 456 18.48 20.02 -2.45
N GLU A 457 18.68 20.64 -1.31
CA GLU A 457 18.34 20.08 0.00
C GLU A 457 16.82 19.88 0.22
N LYS A 458 15.97 20.49 -0.62
CA LYS A 458 14.51 20.29 -0.64
C LYS A 458 14.07 19.19 -1.60
N SER A 459 14.98 18.70 -2.42
CA SER A 459 14.67 17.61 -3.35
C SER A 459 14.55 16.30 -2.60
N VAL A 460 13.68 15.40 -3.09
CA VAL A 460 13.48 14.06 -2.51
C VAL A 460 13.76 12.99 -3.56
N ILE A 461 14.57 12.01 -3.22
CA ILE A 461 14.85 10.84 -4.06
C ILE A 461 14.09 9.65 -3.46
N LEU A 462 13.16 9.08 -4.22
CA LEU A 462 12.41 7.89 -3.85
C LEU A 462 12.96 6.68 -4.62
N VAL A 463 13.47 5.71 -3.87
CA VAL A 463 14.13 4.51 -4.43
C VAL A 463 13.29 3.28 -4.14
N GLY A 464 12.89 2.57 -5.20
CA GLY A 464 12.16 1.31 -5.08
C GLY A 464 13.06 0.10 -4.83
N GLU A 465 12.47 -1.03 -4.40
CA GLU A 465 13.19 -2.28 -4.17
C GLU A 465 13.95 -2.79 -5.42
N ARG A 466 13.44 -2.46 -6.63
CA ARG A 466 14.04 -2.87 -7.90
C ARG A 466 15.41 -2.23 -8.20
N ALA A 467 15.78 -1.18 -7.48
CA ALA A 467 17.13 -0.59 -7.60
C ALA A 467 18.22 -1.61 -7.25
N ALA A 468 17.92 -2.62 -6.45
CA ALA A 468 18.82 -3.74 -6.14
C ALA A 468 19.15 -4.63 -7.35
N GLU A 469 18.38 -4.52 -8.45
CA GLU A 469 18.59 -5.29 -9.68
C GLU A 469 19.62 -4.63 -10.62
N THR A 470 20.02 -3.37 -10.37
CA THR A 470 21.01 -2.62 -11.14
C THR A 470 22.27 -2.38 -10.30
N PRO A 471 23.37 -3.09 -10.53
CA PRO A 471 24.61 -2.90 -9.77
C PRO A 471 25.12 -1.45 -9.86
N GLY A 472 25.51 -0.88 -8.73
CA GLY A 472 26.03 0.48 -8.62
C GLY A 472 24.95 1.57 -8.55
N LEU A 473 23.67 1.25 -8.74
CA LEU A 473 22.59 2.24 -8.70
C LEU A 473 22.35 2.78 -7.29
N LEU A 474 22.31 1.93 -6.28
CA LEU A 474 22.15 2.35 -4.89
C LEU A 474 23.36 3.19 -4.42
N THR A 475 24.55 2.85 -4.90
CA THR A 475 25.79 3.63 -4.68
C THR A 475 25.66 5.02 -5.30
N ALA A 476 25.23 5.11 -6.56
CA ALA A 476 25.06 6.39 -7.26
C ALA A 476 24.00 7.27 -6.59
N VAL A 477 22.87 6.68 -6.17
CA VAL A 477 21.79 7.39 -5.47
C VAL A 477 22.26 7.91 -4.12
N SER A 478 22.96 7.11 -3.33
CA SER A 478 23.51 7.53 -2.04
C SER A 478 24.52 8.68 -2.23
N GLY A 479 25.37 8.56 -3.25
CA GLY A 479 26.38 9.58 -3.59
C GLY A 479 25.77 10.92 -4.03
N ILE A 480 24.72 10.91 -4.85
CA ILE A 480 24.06 12.15 -5.28
C ILE A 480 23.28 12.78 -4.11
N ALA A 481 22.61 11.98 -3.29
CA ALA A 481 21.92 12.46 -2.10
C ALA A 481 22.90 13.16 -1.12
N ALA A 482 24.05 12.54 -0.85
CA ALA A 482 25.07 13.11 0.02
C ALA A 482 25.63 14.43 -0.51
N ARG A 483 25.96 14.52 -1.82
CA ARG A 483 26.52 15.74 -2.43
C ARG A 483 25.53 16.90 -2.49
N SER A 484 24.27 16.62 -2.82
CA SER A 484 23.22 17.63 -2.97
C SER A 484 22.50 17.94 -1.64
N LYS A 485 22.70 17.13 -0.61
CA LYS A 485 21.93 17.12 0.64
C LYS A 485 20.43 16.84 0.40
N ALA A 486 20.09 16.29 -0.75
CA ALA A 486 18.72 15.86 -1.05
C ALA A 486 18.30 14.74 -0.10
N LYS A 487 17.02 14.75 0.25
CA LYS A 487 16.43 13.71 1.09
C LYS A 487 16.31 12.41 0.31
N LEU A 488 16.65 11.31 0.95
CA LEU A 488 16.63 9.98 0.35
C LEU A 488 15.64 9.10 1.11
N ALA A 489 14.77 8.38 0.40
CA ALA A 489 13.87 7.40 0.98
C ALA A 489 13.88 6.10 0.16
N TRP A 490 14.01 4.98 0.86
CA TRP A 490 13.78 3.67 0.30
C TRP A 490 12.33 3.26 0.51
N ILE A 491 11.64 2.89 -0.57
CA ILE A 491 10.23 2.51 -0.56
C ILE A 491 10.12 1.01 -0.83
N PRO A 492 10.01 0.16 0.21
CA PRO A 492 9.78 -1.25 0.01
C PRO A 492 8.36 -1.50 -0.48
N ARG A 493 8.18 -2.54 -1.26
CA ARG A 493 6.86 -2.91 -1.78
C ARG A 493 5.98 -3.62 -0.74
N ARG A 494 6.57 -4.31 0.24
CA ARG A 494 5.83 -5.09 1.24
C ARG A 494 5.76 -4.36 2.58
N ALA A 495 4.64 -4.49 3.28
CA ALA A 495 4.35 -3.74 4.51
C ALA A 495 5.31 -4.00 5.67
N GLY A 496 5.86 -5.21 5.77
CA GLY A 496 6.72 -5.62 6.90
C GLY A 496 8.21 -5.37 6.69
N GLU A 497 8.68 -5.07 5.45
CA GLU A 497 10.12 -5.03 5.16
C GLU A 497 10.85 -3.93 5.93
N ARG A 498 10.25 -2.74 6.09
CA ARG A 498 10.85 -1.67 6.91
C ARG A 498 10.98 -2.11 8.38
N GLY A 499 9.93 -2.73 8.93
CA GLY A 499 9.94 -3.25 10.29
C GLY A 499 10.94 -4.38 10.50
N ALA A 500 11.11 -5.24 9.51
CA ALA A 500 12.07 -6.34 9.55
C ALA A 500 13.53 -5.85 9.67
N ILE A 501 13.89 -4.72 9.03
CA ILE A 501 15.20 -4.10 9.16
C ILE A 501 15.39 -3.60 10.60
N GLU A 502 14.43 -2.85 11.14
CA GLU A 502 14.50 -2.31 12.51
C GLU A 502 14.53 -3.42 13.57
N ALA A 503 13.85 -4.53 13.30
CA ALA A 503 13.85 -5.73 14.16
C ALA A 503 15.12 -6.58 14.03
N GLY A 504 16.03 -6.25 13.12
CA GLY A 504 17.26 -7.00 12.87
C GLY A 504 17.02 -8.37 12.21
N ALA A 505 15.94 -8.55 11.45
CA ALA A 505 15.67 -9.79 10.71
C ALA A 505 16.48 -9.88 9.40
N ILE A 506 17.74 -9.49 9.47
CA ILE A 506 18.72 -9.50 8.37
C ILE A 506 20.10 -9.85 8.93
N GLY A 507 20.92 -10.56 8.17
CA GLY A 507 22.14 -11.20 8.67
C GLY A 507 23.29 -10.29 9.09
N ASN A 508 23.26 -9.02 8.73
CA ASN A 508 24.30 -8.03 9.06
C ASN A 508 23.91 -7.04 10.16
N LEU A 509 22.64 -7.05 10.60
CA LEU A 509 22.14 -6.14 11.63
C LEU A 509 21.45 -6.88 12.77
N LEU A 510 21.62 -6.35 13.97
CA LEU A 510 20.85 -6.62 15.17
C LEU A 510 19.74 -5.56 15.33
N PRO A 511 18.77 -5.72 16.23
CA PRO A 511 17.69 -4.75 16.43
C PRO A 511 18.17 -3.31 16.64
N GLY A 512 17.38 -2.36 16.13
CA GLY A 512 17.68 -0.93 16.22
C GLY A 512 18.82 -0.47 15.32
N GLY A 513 19.26 -1.29 14.35
CA GLY A 513 20.29 -0.94 13.37
C GLY A 513 21.73 -1.17 13.83
N ARG A 514 21.92 -1.98 14.86
CA ARG A 514 23.23 -2.35 15.41
C ARG A 514 23.97 -3.28 14.46
N PRO A 515 25.19 -2.93 13.97
CA PRO A 515 25.95 -3.83 13.11
C PRO A 515 26.37 -5.11 13.84
N VAL A 516 26.18 -6.26 13.23
CA VAL A 516 26.65 -7.55 13.76
C VAL A 516 28.17 -7.57 13.91
N SER A 517 28.90 -6.89 13.04
CA SER A 517 30.38 -6.79 13.09
C SER A 517 30.91 -5.96 14.27
N ASP A 518 30.09 -5.08 14.85
CA ASP A 518 30.49 -4.22 15.96
C ASP A 518 30.36 -4.97 17.30
N ALA A 519 31.47 -5.08 18.04
CA ALA A 519 31.51 -5.80 19.31
C ALA A 519 30.67 -5.12 20.42
N ALA A 520 30.64 -3.77 20.46
CA ALA A 520 29.82 -3.03 21.41
C ALA A 520 28.31 -3.22 21.13
N ALA A 521 27.92 -3.23 19.85
CA ALA A 521 26.55 -3.51 19.44
C ALA A 521 26.10 -4.92 19.86
N ARG A 522 26.97 -5.94 19.73
CA ARG A 522 26.66 -7.30 20.19
C ARG A 522 26.55 -7.39 21.72
N VAL A 523 27.43 -6.71 22.44
CA VAL A 523 27.39 -6.65 23.93
C VAL A 523 26.10 -6.00 24.40
N ASP A 524 25.71 -4.89 23.81
CA ASP A 524 24.46 -4.16 24.11
C ASP A 524 23.22 -5.07 23.96
N ILE A 525 23.11 -5.75 22.83
CA ILE A 525 21.99 -6.68 22.60
C ILE A 525 22.08 -7.94 23.49
N SER A 526 23.28 -8.46 23.74
CA SER A 526 23.46 -9.59 24.66
C SER A 526 22.96 -9.23 26.07
N ALA A 527 23.26 -8.03 26.55
CA ALA A 527 22.78 -7.53 27.83
C ALA A 527 21.27 -7.35 27.86
N ALA A 528 20.70 -6.72 26.79
CA ALA A 528 19.25 -6.53 26.67
C ALA A 528 18.47 -7.86 26.63
N TRP A 529 19.03 -8.89 25.98
CA TRP A 529 18.41 -10.22 25.88
C TRP A 529 18.76 -11.16 27.05
N GLY A 530 19.69 -10.79 27.92
CA GLY A 530 20.13 -11.62 29.02
C GLY A 530 20.85 -12.90 28.56
N VAL A 531 21.65 -12.83 27.48
CA VAL A 531 22.35 -13.98 26.90
C VAL A 531 23.86 -13.79 26.92
N HIS A 532 24.59 -14.91 26.95
CA HIS A 532 26.05 -14.93 26.92
C HIS A 532 26.56 -15.03 25.48
N GLY A 533 26.84 -13.87 24.86
CA GLY A 533 27.42 -13.80 23.53
C GLY A 533 26.36 -13.99 22.39
N LEU A 534 26.68 -13.41 21.28
CA LEU A 534 25.92 -13.53 20.03
C LEU A 534 26.87 -13.91 18.90
N PRO A 535 26.40 -14.59 17.82
CA PRO A 535 27.24 -14.89 16.67
C PRO A 535 27.90 -13.64 16.11
N GLU A 536 29.22 -13.70 15.81
CA GLU A 536 30.01 -12.56 15.38
C GLU A 536 30.06 -12.40 13.85
N ALA A 537 30.03 -13.54 13.14
CA ALA A 537 30.12 -13.54 11.70
C ALA A 537 28.83 -12.98 11.08
N ARG A 538 28.99 -12.21 10.01
CA ARG A 538 27.87 -11.79 9.14
C ARG A 538 27.07 -13.01 8.70
N GLY A 539 25.75 -12.95 8.83
CA GLY A 539 24.87 -13.98 8.30
C GLY A 539 24.75 -13.94 6.76
N LEU A 540 24.28 -15.02 6.23
CA LEU A 540 24.01 -15.21 4.80
C LEU A 540 22.76 -14.45 4.36
N SER A 541 22.76 -13.96 3.12
CA SER A 541 21.56 -13.43 2.45
C SER A 541 20.64 -14.56 1.98
N THR A 542 19.40 -14.25 1.61
CA THR A 542 18.45 -15.25 1.08
C THR A 542 19.04 -16.12 -0.03
N ASN A 543 19.74 -15.52 -0.99
CA ASN A 543 20.37 -16.28 -2.10
C ASN A 543 21.53 -17.15 -1.59
N GLU A 544 22.35 -16.65 -0.68
CA GLU A 544 23.44 -17.41 -0.04
C GLU A 544 22.88 -18.55 0.80
N ILE A 545 21.77 -18.33 1.55
CA ILE A 545 21.09 -19.35 2.34
C ILE A 545 20.59 -20.48 1.44
N TYR A 546 19.90 -20.16 0.35
CA TYR A 546 19.44 -21.18 -0.59
C TYR A 546 20.59 -21.96 -1.23
N ALA A 547 21.67 -21.28 -1.63
CA ALA A 547 22.84 -21.95 -2.20
C ALA A 547 23.49 -22.90 -1.17
N ALA A 548 23.70 -22.46 0.05
CA ALA A 548 24.27 -23.26 1.12
C ALA A 548 23.37 -24.44 1.52
N ALA A 549 22.05 -24.27 1.49
CA ALA A 549 21.10 -25.35 1.75
C ALA A 549 21.06 -26.38 0.60
N ALA A 550 21.07 -25.92 -0.65
CA ALA A 550 21.14 -26.79 -1.83
C ALA A 550 22.43 -27.61 -1.86
N ASN A 551 23.54 -27.07 -1.37
CA ASN A 551 24.84 -27.76 -1.23
C ASN A 551 24.94 -28.62 0.04
N GLY A 552 23.94 -28.58 0.93
CA GLY A 552 23.89 -29.37 2.15
C GLY A 552 24.74 -28.82 3.31
N GLU A 553 25.22 -27.59 3.27
CA GLU A 553 25.91 -26.89 4.36
C GLU A 553 24.90 -26.45 5.44
N ILE A 554 23.74 -25.95 5.02
CA ILE A 554 22.58 -25.68 5.88
C ILE A 554 21.69 -26.92 5.83
N LYS A 555 21.40 -27.49 7.01
CA LYS A 555 20.63 -28.72 7.16
C LYS A 555 19.15 -28.49 7.40
N ALA A 556 18.80 -27.32 7.97
CA ALA A 556 17.43 -26.98 8.30
C ALA A 556 17.09 -25.54 7.96
N LEU A 557 15.84 -25.33 7.55
CA LEU A 557 15.27 -24.03 7.21
C LEU A 557 14.00 -23.80 8.04
N LEU A 558 13.93 -22.64 8.72
CA LEU A 558 12.71 -22.11 9.27
C LEU A 558 12.20 -21.04 8.31
N VAL A 559 11.01 -21.22 7.72
CA VAL A 559 10.49 -20.37 6.65
C VAL A 559 9.11 -19.86 7.05
N GLY A 560 8.95 -18.55 7.19
CA GLY A 560 7.67 -17.92 7.54
C GLY A 560 7.15 -17.00 6.44
N GLY A 561 6.04 -17.37 5.78
CA GLY A 561 5.34 -16.51 4.81
C GLY A 561 6.16 -16.11 3.57
N VAL A 562 7.01 -16.99 3.06
CA VAL A 562 7.92 -16.76 1.94
C VAL A 562 7.42 -17.50 0.69
N ASP A 563 7.42 -16.81 -0.45
CA ASP A 563 7.31 -17.47 -1.77
C ASP A 563 8.71 -17.59 -2.39
N PRO A 564 9.28 -18.82 -2.49
CA PRO A 564 10.61 -19.03 -3.05
C PRO A 564 10.68 -18.70 -4.55
N LEU A 565 9.53 -18.60 -5.21
CA LEU A 565 9.40 -18.29 -6.64
C LEU A 565 9.43 -16.77 -6.92
N ASP A 566 9.52 -15.94 -5.90
CA ASP A 566 9.71 -14.49 -6.02
C ASP A 566 11.18 -14.07 -6.15
N GLY A 567 12.12 -15.01 -5.98
CA GLY A 567 13.55 -14.79 -6.11
C GLY A 567 14.11 -14.98 -7.54
N SER A 568 15.36 -14.57 -7.76
CA SER A 568 16.03 -14.70 -9.06
C SER A 568 16.48 -16.14 -9.40
N ASN A 569 16.63 -17.00 -8.39
CA ASN A 569 17.15 -18.36 -8.53
C ASN A 569 16.13 -19.40 -8.02
N THR A 570 14.96 -19.44 -8.67
CA THR A 570 13.84 -20.30 -8.26
C THR A 570 14.19 -21.78 -8.18
N SER A 571 15.01 -22.28 -9.12
CA SER A 571 15.45 -23.69 -9.13
C SER A 571 16.33 -24.03 -7.93
N ILE A 572 17.28 -23.15 -7.57
CA ILE A 572 18.14 -23.34 -6.39
C ILE A 572 17.31 -23.26 -5.11
N ALA A 573 16.34 -22.34 -5.04
CA ALA A 573 15.45 -22.23 -3.88
C ALA A 573 14.61 -23.48 -3.67
N LEU A 574 14.06 -24.06 -4.75
CA LEU A 574 13.29 -25.30 -4.68
C LEU A 574 14.17 -26.51 -4.31
N ASP A 575 15.39 -26.57 -4.85
CA ASP A 575 16.37 -27.63 -4.52
C ASP A 575 16.80 -27.54 -3.05
N ALA A 576 17.04 -26.32 -2.55
CA ALA A 576 17.35 -26.06 -1.14
C ALA A 576 16.23 -26.58 -0.21
N LEU A 577 14.98 -26.25 -0.53
CA LEU A 577 13.81 -26.71 0.24
C LEU A 577 13.63 -28.24 0.20
N GLN A 578 13.99 -28.87 -0.92
CA GLN A 578 13.91 -30.32 -1.06
C GLN A 578 14.99 -31.06 -0.28
N LYS A 579 16.18 -30.48 -0.13
CA LYS A 579 17.36 -31.11 0.50
C LYS A 579 17.47 -30.84 1.98
N SER A 580 16.79 -29.80 2.48
CA SER A 580 16.86 -29.39 3.89
C SER A 580 15.65 -29.93 4.67
N PHE A 581 15.79 -30.01 5.99
CA PHE A 581 14.65 -30.15 6.88
C PHE A 581 13.93 -28.80 6.96
N VAL A 582 12.67 -28.71 6.51
CA VAL A 582 11.94 -27.46 6.43
C VAL A 582 10.81 -27.41 7.44
N VAL A 583 10.83 -26.39 8.30
CA VAL A 583 9.71 -25.97 9.14
C VAL A 583 9.07 -24.73 8.51
N SER A 584 7.82 -24.84 8.09
CA SER A 584 7.04 -23.77 7.45
C SER A 584 6.03 -23.17 8.42
N LEU A 585 6.09 -21.85 8.63
CA LEU A 585 5.04 -21.07 9.29
C LEU A 585 4.18 -20.44 8.19
N GLU A 586 2.99 -21.00 7.92
CA GLU A 586 2.21 -20.64 6.74
C GLU A 586 0.70 -20.74 6.99
N MET A 587 -0.07 -19.94 6.25
CA MET A 587 -1.54 -19.94 6.33
C MET A 587 -2.19 -20.90 5.35
N ARG A 588 -1.57 -21.16 4.20
CA ARG A 588 -2.16 -21.88 3.07
C ARG A 588 -1.10 -22.73 2.36
N PRO A 589 -1.49 -23.72 1.58
CA PRO A 589 -0.55 -24.48 0.74
C PRO A 589 0.29 -23.57 -0.16
N SER A 590 1.58 -23.87 -0.27
CA SER A 590 2.55 -23.10 -1.04
C SER A 590 3.70 -24.00 -1.51
N ALA A 591 4.56 -23.47 -2.38
CA ALA A 591 5.76 -24.19 -2.82
C ALA A 591 6.70 -24.57 -1.65
N VAL A 592 6.62 -23.87 -0.51
CA VAL A 592 7.33 -24.21 0.72
C VAL A 592 6.64 -25.35 1.45
N THR A 593 5.33 -25.29 1.66
CA THR A 593 4.58 -26.34 2.37
C THR A 593 4.65 -27.66 1.65
N ASP A 594 4.65 -27.67 0.31
CA ASP A 594 4.79 -28.90 -0.50
C ASP A 594 6.07 -29.68 -0.18
N ARG A 595 7.11 -28.97 0.27
CA ARG A 595 8.44 -29.52 0.59
C ARG A 595 8.75 -29.56 2.08
N ALA A 596 7.89 -28.96 2.91
CA ALA A 596 8.09 -28.88 4.34
C ALA A 596 7.98 -30.24 5.03
N ASN A 597 8.78 -30.46 6.07
CA ASN A 597 8.67 -31.58 6.98
C ASN A 597 7.64 -31.30 8.07
N VAL A 598 7.53 -30.04 8.50
CA VAL A 598 6.55 -29.59 9.48
C VAL A 598 5.91 -28.29 8.97
N VAL A 599 4.58 -28.21 9.05
CA VAL A 599 3.85 -26.96 8.78
C VAL A 599 3.10 -26.54 10.04
N LEU A 600 3.36 -25.32 10.50
CA LEU A 600 2.73 -24.71 11.65
C LEU A 600 1.81 -23.58 11.19
N PRO A 601 0.48 -23.70 11.38
CA PRO A 601 -0.49 -22.73 10.88
C PRO A 601 -0.40 -21.40 11.63
N VAL A 602 -0.35 -20.28 10.90
CA VAL A 602 -0.24 -18.93 11.47
C VAL A 602 -1.54 -18.13 11.34
N ALA A 603 -1.69 -17.15 12.23
CA ALA A 603 -2.79 -16.20 12.24
C ALA A 603 -2.70 -15.21 11.06
N ALA A 604 -3.84 -14.91 10.43
CA ALA A 604 -3.97 -13.81 9.51
C ALA A 604 -3.94 -12.45 10.25
N VAL A 605 -3.73 -11.35 9.52
CA VAL A 605 -3.68 -10.01 10.12
C VAL A 605 -4.95 -9.68 10.94
N ALA A 606 -6.13 -10.08 10.47
CA ALA A 606 -7.38 -9.85 11.23
C ALA A 606 -7.48 -10.68 12.52
N GLU A 607 -6.66 -11.71 12.71
CA GLU A 607 -6.70 -12.65 13.83
C GLU A 607 -5.60 -12.39 14.88
N LYS A 608 -4.72 -11.44 14.62
CA LYS A 608 -3.64 -11.05 15.53
C LYS A 608 -3.56 -9.54 15.67
N SER A 609 -2.89 -9.06 16.70
CA SER A 609 -2.45 -7.68 16.84
C SER A 609 -0.99 -7.55 16.41
N GLY A 610 -0.53 -6.34 16.15
CA GLY A 610 0.86 -6.06 15.81
C GLY A 610 1.05 -4.66 15.25
N THR A 611 2.25 -4.38 14.75
CA THR A 611 2.62 -3.09 14.18
C THR A 611 3.31 -3.29 12.84
N PHE A 612 2.92 -2.52 11.83
CA PHE A 612 3.72 -2.34 10.62
C PHE A 612 4.44 -1.00 10.67
N LEU A 613 5.71 -0.95 10.30
CA LEU A 613 6.41 0.29 10.00
C LEU A 613 6.27 0.61 8.52
N ASN A 614 5.76 1.81 8.22
CA ASN A 614 5.75 2.26 6.84
C ASN A 614 7.16 2.64 6.35
N TRP A 615 7.29 3.05 5.09
CA TRP A 615 8.57 3.40 4.49
C TRP A 615 9.31 4.54 5.23
N GLU A 616 8.60 5.45 5.89
CA GLU A 616 9.20 6.54 6.69
C GLU A 616 9.58 6.11 8.13
N GLY A 617 9.32 4.84 8.51
CA GLY A 617 9.57 4.32 9.85
C GLY A 617 8.46 4.62 10.86
N ARG A 618 7.32 5.14 10.42
CA ARG A 618 6.15 5.40 11.27
C ARG A 618 5.41 4.09 11.58
N GLY A 619 5.16 3.83 12.85
CA GLY A 619 4.39 2.69 13.32
C GLY A 619 2.89 2.85 13.05
N ARG A 620 2.27 1.80 12.51
CA ARG A 620 0.82 1.63 12.42
C ARG A 620 0.45 0.37 13.17
N SER A 621 0.02 0.54 14.42
CA SER A 621 -0.48 -0.57 15.24
C SER A 621 -1.90 -0.91 14.86
N PHE A 622 -2.28 -2.17 15.08
CA PHE A 622 -3.62 -2.67 14.83
C PHE A 622 -4.00 -3.72 15.87
N ASP A 623 -5.32 -3.81 16.12
CA ASP A 623 -5.89 -4.73 17.07
C ASP A 623 -6.49 -5.97 16.40
N ILE A 624 -6.77 -7.00 17.19
CA ILE A 624 -7.43 -8.23 16.75
C ILE A 624 -8.86 -7.90 16.31
N ALA A 625 -9.17 -8.09 15.05
CA ALA A 625 -10.52 -7.93 14.53
C ALA A 625 -11.38 -9.20 14.68
N ILE A 626 -10.75 -10.39 14.71
CA ILE A 626 -11.39 -11.70 14.87
C ILE A 626 -10.83 -12.38 16.14
N PRO A 627 -11.38 -12.05 17.33
CA PRO A 627 -10.81 -12.51 18.60
C PRO A 627 -11.02 -14.02 18.88
N ASP A 628 -12.03 -14.61 18.24
CA ASP A 628 -12.37 -16.04 18.46
C ASP A 628 -11.52 -16.99 17.61
N SER A 629 -10.51 -16.50 16.90
CA SER A 629 -9.60 -17.34 16.12
C SER A 629 -8.70 -18.16 17.04
N ILE A 630 -8.54 -19.45 16.71
CA ILE A 630 -7.62 -20.37 17.41
C ILE A 630 -6.19 -20.30 16.86
N GLN A 631 -5.98 -19.55 15.78
CA GLN A 631 -4.68 -19.44 15.14
C GLN A 631 -3.71 -18.60 15.99
N ARG A 632 -2.42 -18.88 15.85
CA ARG A 632 -1.37 -18.25 16.65
C ARG A 632 -0.51 -17.32 15.78
N SER A 633 -0.06 -16.20 16.34
CA SER A 633 0.94 -15.35 15.68
C SER A 633 2.27 -16.11 15.53
N ASP A 634 3.08 -15.68 14.56
CA ASP A 634 4.42 -16.22 14.34
C ASP A 634 5.25 -16.11 15.64
N LEU A 635 5.24 -14.95 16.29
CA LEU A 635 5.91 -14.72 17.57
C LEU A 635 5.52 -15.76 18.63
N ARG A 636 4.23 -16.08 18.74
CA ARG A 636 3.76 -17.05 19.73
C ARG A 636 4.25 -18.46 19.42
N ILE A 637 4.24 -18.85 18.14
CA ILE A 637 4.75 -20.15 17.70
C ILE A 637 6.25 -20.25 17.94
N LEU A 638 7.02 -19.22 17.58
CA LEU A 638 8.47 -19.17 17.82
C LEU A 638 8.81 -19.25 19.30
N SER A 639 8.03 -18.59 20.16
CA SER A 639 8.23 -18.66 21.61
C SER A 639 8.08 -20.07 22.14
N VAL A 640 7.00 -20.78 21.75
CA VAL A 640 6.77 -22.16 22.20
C VAL A 640 7.80 -23.13 21.61
N LEU A 641 8.20 -22.92 20.36
CA LEU A 641 9.23 -23.74 19.71
C LEU A 641 10.60 -23.54 20.39
N ALA A 642 10.93 -22.30 20.80
CA ALA A 642 12.13 -22.01 21.56
C ALA A 642 12.12 -22.70 22.95
N ASP A 643 10.96 -22.74 23.62
CA ASP A 643 10.77 -23.48 24.86
C ASP A 643 10.97 -24.97 24.64
N GLN A 644 10.46 -25.55 23.55
CA GLN A 644 10.63 -26.95 23.19
C GLN A 644 12.11 -27.31 22.93
N ILE A 645 12.88 -26.41 22.29
CA ILE A 645 14.32 -26.58 22.04
C ILE A 645 15.14 -26.39 23.34
N GLY A 646 14.55 -25.78 24.36
CA GLY A 646 15.23 -25.48 25.62
C GLY A 646 16.09 -24.21 25.61
N ARG A 647 15.95 -23.35 24.59
CA ARG A 647 16.67 -22.05 24.45
C ARG A 647 15.65 -20.93 24.25
N LYS A 648 15.06 -20.47 25.35
CA LYS A 648 13.96 -19.54 25.41
C LYS A 648 14.30 -18.15 24.84
N ILE A 649 13.39 -17.57 24.09
CA ILE A 649 13.51 -16.18 23.61
C ILE A 649 12.95 -15.15 24.61
N GLY A 650 12.24 -15.56 25.66
CA GLY A 650 11.77 -14.69 26.74
C GLY A 650 10.60 -13.75 26.39
N ILE A 651 10.11 -13.78 25.19
CA ILE A 651 8.95 -13.02 24.71
C ILE A 651 7.91 -13.94 24.09
N SER A 652 6.63 -13.68 24.31
CA SER A 652 5.55 -14.52 23.80
C SER A 652 4.31 -13.73 23.36
N THR A 653 4.29 -12.42 23.62
CA THR A 653 3.21 -11.52 23.27
C THR A 653 3.72 -10.29 22.55
N VAL A 654 2.86 -9.69 21.73
CA VAL A 654 3.14 -8.42 21.02
C VAL A 654 3.58 -7.33 21.99
N ALA A 655 2.90 -7.20 23.13
CA ALA A 655 3.25 -6.20 24.15
C ALA A 655 4.66 -6.39 24.73
N GLN A 656 5.06 -7.65 24.98
CA GLN A 656 6.42 -7.96 25.45
C GLN A 656 7.48 -7.63 24.39
N ALA A 657 7.25 -8.02 23.14
CA ALA A 657 8.15 -7.74 22.04
C ALA A 657 8.29 -6.22 21.79
N ALA A 658 7.18 -5.50 21.79
CA ALA A 658 7.18 -4.05 21.63
C ALA A 658 7.90 -3.33 22.80
N ALA A 659 7.66 -3.75 24.05
CA ALA A 659 8.32 -3.18 25.20
C ALA A 659 9.85 -3.41 25.17
N GLU A 660 10.29 -4.61 24.81
CA GLU A 660 11.71 -4.96 24.70
C GLU A 660 12.38 -4.18 23.55
N LEU A 661 11.76 -4.11 22.37
CA LEU A 661 12.28 -3.30 21.26
C LEU A 661 12.36 -1.80 21.60
N ASN A 662 11.35 -1.26 22.27
CA ASN A 662 11.38 0.13 22.72
C ASN A 662 12.50 0.39 23.75
N SER A 663 12.77 -0.57 24.63
CA SER A 663 13.87 -0.45 25.60
C SER A 663 15.25 -0.53 24.95
N ILE A 664 15.40 -1.33 23.90
CA ILE A 664 16.61 -1.44 23.09
C ILE A 664 16.88 -0.13 22.35
N GLY A 665 15.84 0.46 21.74
CA GLY A 665 15.93 1.71 20.99
C GLY A 665 16.84 1.65 19.76
N THR A 666 17.03 2.81 19.13
CA THR A 666 17.89 2.96 17.96
C THR A 666 19.36 3.02 18.39
N TRP A 667 20.24 2.40 17.59
CA TRP A 667 21.69 2.43 17.81
C TRP A 667 22.26 3.84 17.59
N ASP A 668 23.03 4.32 18.54
CA ASP A 668 23.73 5.61 18.52
C ASP A 668 25.24 5.50 18.25
N GLY A 669 25.75 4.26 18.16
CA GLY A 669 27.14 3.99 17.81
C GLY A 669 27.41 4.03 16.29
N ASN A 670 28.56 3.47 15.91
CA ASN A 670 28.99 3.47 14.52
C ASN A 670 28.01 2.68 13.61
N LYS A 671 27.55 3.31 12.54
CA LYS A 671 26.77 2.64 11.52
C LYS A 671 27.65 1.78 10.62
N SER A 672 27.04 0.78 9.96
CA SER A 672 27.72 0.03 8.90
C SER A 672 28.20 0.95 7.80
N GLU A 673 29.44 0.79 7.37
CA GLU A 673 29.93 1.50 6.18
C GLU A 673 29.26 0.99 4.92
N PHE A 674 28.95 1.93 4.03
CA PHE A 674 28.44 1.62 2.68
C PHE A 674 29.60 1.61 1.68
N GLY A 675 30.16 0.43 1.46
CA GLY A 675 31.16 0.22 0.40
C GLY A 675 30.48 0.34 -0.97
N GLY A 676 30.96 1.28 -1.80
CA GLY A 676 30.39 1.49 -3.13
C GLY A 676 30.60 0.32 -4.08
N VAL A 677 29.64 0.11 -4.99
CA VAL A 677 29.72 -0.85 -6.10
C VAL A 677 29.77 -0.06 -7.41
N ASN A 678 30.60 -0.48 -8.34
CA ASN A 678 30.66 0.12 -9.67
C ASN A 678 29.46 -0.34 -10.53
N ALA A 679 28.96 0.54 -11.39
CA ALA A 679 27.98 0.18 -12.39
C ALA A 679 28.52 -0.92 -13.30
N ALA A 680 27.69 -1.90 -13.60
CA ALA A 680 28.03 -2.93 -14.57
C ALA A 680 27.97 -2.34 -16.00
N PRO A 681 28.87 -2.76 -16.93
CA PRO A 681 28.77 -2.37 -18.34
C PRO A 681 27.47 -2.94 -18.95
N ALA A 682 26.82 -2.14 -19.79
CA ALA A 682 25.65 -2.60 -20.53
C ALA A 682 26.02 -3.80 -21.44
N PRO A 683 25.19 -4.86 -21.47
CA PRO A 683 25.44 -5.97 -22.40
C PRO A 683 25.27 -5.53 -23.85
N THR A 684 26.11 -6.09 -24.75
CA THR A 684 25.94 -5.89 -26.17
C THR A 684 24.81 -6.75 -26.69
N LEU A 685 23.83 -6.14 -27.34
CA LEU A 685 22.70 -6.82 -27.95
C LEU A 685 22.93 -7.12 -29.41
N SER A 686 22.39 -8.22 -29.92
CA SER A 686 22.44 -8.59 -31.33
C SER A 686 21.05 -9.03 -31.82
N GLY A 687 20.70 -8.60 -33.05
CA GLY A 687 19.49 -9.07 -33.73
C GLY A 687 18.21 -8.90 -32.92
N GLU A 688 17.58 -10.03 -32.60
CA GLU A 688 16.28 -10.10 -31.91
C GLU A 688 16.38 -9.95 -30.38
N GLN A 689 17.58 -9.73 -29.84
CA GLN A 689 17.78 -9.58 -28.39
C GLN A 689 17.28 -8.24 -27.88
N ALA A 690 16.76 -8.25 -26.66
CA ALA A 690 16.32 -7.10 -25.90
C ALA A 690 16.68 -7.25 -24.42
N LEU A 691 16.72 -6.14 -23.72
CA LEU A 691 16.81 -6.12 -22.25
C LEU A 691 15.41 -6.17 -21.65
N LEU A 692 15.19 -7.12 -20.78
CA LEU A 692 13.93 -7.23 -20.05
C LEU A 692 13.84 -6.11 -19.01
N THR A 693 12.74 -5.37 -18.98
CA THR A 693 12.35 -4.50 -17.87
C THR A 693 11.00 -4.93 -17.33
N SER A 694 10.80 -4.84 -16.03
CA SER A 694 9.62 -5.40 -15.40
C SER A 694 9.36 -4.80 -14.03
N TRP A 695 8.09 -4.73 -13.66
CA TRP A 695 7.64 -4.50 -12.28
C TRP A 695 6.37 -5.28 -11.99
N ARG A 696 6.06 -5.45 -10.72
CA ARG A 696 4.77 -5.99 -10.30
C ARG A 696 3.70 -4.93 -10.40
N ARG A 697 2.57 -5.27 -10.99
CA ARG A 697 1.37 -4.44 -10.93
C ARG A 697 0.77 -4.48 -9.53
N LEU A 698 -0.02 -3.47 -9.17
CA LEU A 698 -0.73 -3.46 -7.90
C LEU A 698 -1.65 -4.67 -7.78
N LEU A 699 -2.42 -4.95 -8.84
CA LEU A 699 -3.23 -6.14 -8.98
C LEU A 699 -2.44 -7.17 -9.80
N ASP A 700 -1.91 -8.17 -9.13
CA ASP A 700 -1.06 -9.24 -9.66
C ASP A 700 -1.54 -10.63 -9.19
N ASN A 701 -0.83 -11.70 -9.53
CA ASN A 701 -1.11 -13.06 -9.07
C ASN A 701 -0.57 -13.34 -7.65
N GLY A 702 -0.42 -12.33 -6.81
CA GLY A 702 0.03 -12.53 -5.43
C GLY A 702 -1.03 -13.22 -4.58
N SER A 703 -0.64 -14.21 -3.76
CA SER A 703 -1.55 -15.06 -2.95
C SER A 703 -2.46 -14.31 -1.98
N LEU A 704 -2.10 -13.08 -1.58
CA LEU A 704 -2.96 -12.23 -0.74
C LEU A 704 -4.15 -11.59 -1.49
N GLN A 705 -4.29 -11.84 -2.79
CA GLN A 705 -5.45 -11.43 -3.60
C GLN A 705 -6.35 -12.60 -3.94
N ASP A 706 -5.96 -13.81 -3.57
CA ASP A 706 -6.73 -15.02 -3.86
C ASP A 706 -8.13 -14.98 -3.26
N GLY A 707 -9.08 -15.54 -3.99
CA GLY A 707 -10.48 -15.60 -3.61
C GLY A 707 -11.30 -14.34 -3.91
N GLU A 708 -10.67 -13.25 -4.39
CA GLU A 708 -11.37 -12.00 -4.73
C GLU A 708 -11.51 -11.83 -6.25
N ALA A 709 -12.42 -12.59 -6.85
CA ALA A 709 -12.65 -12.60 -8.30
C ALA A 709 -13.09 -11.23 -8.85
N ASN A 710 -13.89 -10.47 -8.07
CA ASN A 710 -14.35 -9.15 -8.51
C ASN A 710 -13.18 -8.16 -8.62
N LEU A 711 -12.24 -8.21 -7.67
CA LEU A 711 -11.02 -7.39 -7.72
C LEU A 711 -10.11 -7.84 -8.86
N ALA A 712 -9.93 -9.15 -9.05
CA ALA A 712 -9.13 -9.70 -10.14
C ALA A 712 -9.67 -9.28 -11.52
N GLY A 713 -11.00 -9.16 -11.67
CA GLY A 713 -11.65 -8.66 -12.88
C GLY A 713 -11.36 -7.19 -13.22
N THR A 714 -10.78 -6.41 -12.29
CA THR A 714 -10.34 -5.03 -12.53
C THR A 714 -8.85 -4.91 -12.84
N ALA A 715 -8.11 -6.04 -12.91
CA ALA A 715 -6.70 -6.02 -13.24
C ALA A 715 -6.46 -5.58 -14.70
N ARG A 716 -5.42 -4.79 -14.91
CA ARG A 716 -5.00 -4.36 -16.25
C ARG A 716 -4.60 -5.56 -17.11
N LYS A 717 -4.90 -5.51 -18.42
CA LYS A 717 -4.57 -6.58 -19.38
C LYS A 717 -3.06 -6.87 -19.38
N THR A 718 -2.70 -8.15 -19.42
CA THR A 718 -1.31 -8.59 -19.52
C THR A 718 -0.84 -8.45 -20.97
N VAL A 719 0.17 -7.61 -21.18
CA VAL A 719 0.76 -7.32 -22.50
C VAL A 719 2.29 -7.24 -22.39
N ALA A 720 2.97 -7.48 -23.50
CA ALA A 720 4.35 -7.09 -23.68
C ALA A 720 4.39 -5.69 -24.29
N VAL A 721 5.31 -4.83 -23.86
CA VAL A 721 5.48 -3.49 -24.44
C VAL A 721 6.84 -3.39 -25.12
N ILE A 722 6.86 -2.92 -26.37
CA ILE A 722 8.05 -2.69 -27.18
C ILE A 722 7.99 -1.33 -27.87
N SER A 723 9.15 -0.81 -28.31
CA SER A 723 9.21 0.44 -29.07
C SER A 723 8.70 0.28 -30.50
N PRO A 724 8.24 1.37 -31.16
CA PRO A 724 7.87 1.36 -32.58
C PRO A 724 9.00 0.86 -33.49
N LYS A 725 10.25 1.17 -33.16
CA LYS A 725 11.41 0.72 -33.90
C LYS A 725 11.59 -0.79 -33.84
N ARG A 726 11.48 -1.37 -32.63
CA ARG A 726 11.55 -2.81 -32.44
C ARG A 726 10.37 -3.53 -33.10
N ALA A 727 9.16 -2.99 -32.97
CA ALA A 727 7.98 -3.52 -33.62
C ALA A 727 8.15 -3.63 -35.14
N SER A 728 8.68 -2.57 -35.77
CA SER A 728 9.00 -2.57 -37.19
C SER A 728 10.08 -3.61 -37.53
N ALA A 729 11.11 -3.76 -36.69
CA ALA A 729 12.21 -4.69 -36.95
C ALA A 729 11.76 -6.17 -36.90
N ILE A 730 10.80 -6.53 -36.06
CA ILE A 730 10.29 -7.90 -35.94
C ILE A 730 8.94 -8.10 -36.70
N GLY A 731 8.44 -7.06 -37.39
CA GLY A 731 7.24 -7.14 -38.24
C GLY A 731 5.95 -7.40 -37.48
N VAL A 732 5.71 -6.69 -36.37
CA VAL A 732 4.47 -6.79 -35.59
C VAL A 732 3.74 -5.46 -35.46
N THR A 733 2.43 -5.53 -35.25
CA THR A 733 1.52 -4.42 -34.98
C THR A 733 0.83 -4.61 -33.63
N ASP A 734 0.16 -3.57 -33.13
CA ASP A 734 -0.58 -3.66 -31.86
C ASP A 734 -1.55 -4.85 -31.85
N GLY A 735 -1.51 -5.63 -30.76
CA GLY A 735 -2.32 -6.82 -30.58
C GLY A 735 -1.75 -8.11 -31.17
N ASP A 736 -0.74 -8.05 -32.04
CA ASP A 736 -0.01 -9.26 -32.48
C ASP A 736 0.62 -9.97 -31.29
N LEU A 737 0.88 -11.26 -31.42
CA LEU A 737 1.56 -12.04 -30.38
C LEU A 737 3.09 -11.95 -30.57
N VAL A 738 3.79 -11.69 -29.47
CA VAL A 738 5.24 -11.75 -29.39
C VAL A 738 5.68 -12.83 -28.41
N LYS A 739 6.77 -13.52 -28.77
CA LYS A 739 7.44 -14.50 -27.91
C LYS A 739 8.66 -13.85 -27.27
N ILE A 740 8.67 -13.83 -25.95
CA ILE A 740 9.82 -13.43 -25.12
C ILE A 740 10.43 -14.70 -24.56
N SER A 741 11.70 -14.98 -24.85
CA SER A 741 12.31 -16.25 -24.47
C SER A 741 13.78 -16.14 -24.09
N ASN A 742 14.24 -17.12 -23.35
CA ASN A 742 15.65 -17.41 -23.08
C ASN A 742 15.86 -18.94 -23.08
N GLU A 743 17.02 -19.39 -22.64
CA GLU A 743 17.35 -20.81 -22.55
C GLU A 743 16.47 -21.62 -21.58
N LYS A 744 15.83 -20.97 -20.59
CA LYS A 744 15.01 -21.62 -19.56
C LYS A 744 13.54 -21.75 -19.95
N GLY A 745 13.02 -20.85 -20.79
CA GLY A 745 11.62 -20.87 -21.14
C GLY A 745 11.18 -19.76 -22.08
N ALA A 746 9.87 -19.68 -22.30
CA ALA A 746 9.26 -18.67 -23.16
C ALA A 746 7.90 -18.23 -22.66
N LEU A 747 7.57 -16.96 -22.91
CA LEU A 747 6.27 -16.35 -22.72
C LEU A 747 5.75 -15.86 -24.06
N VAL A 748 4.45 -16.02 -24.30
CA VAL A 748 3.77 -15.47 -25.49
C VAL A 748 2.70 -14.49 -25.01
N LEU A 749 2.83 -13.23 -25.40
CA LEU A 749 1.95 -12.16 -24.94
C LEU A 749 1.50 -11.29 -26.12
N PRO A 750 0.29 -10.71 -26.05
CA PRO A 750 -0.10 -9.66 -27.00
C PRO A 750 0.81 -8.45 -26.81
N VAL A 751 1.22 -7.85 -27.91
CA VAL A 751 2.11 -6.69 -27.91
C VAL A 751 1.31 -5.39 -27.86
N LEU A 752 1.83 -4.42 -27.12
CA LEU A 752 1.44 -3.02 -27.13
C LEU A 752 2.66 -2.19 -27.54
N ILE A 753 2.49 -1.32 -28.53
CA ILE A 753 3.57 -0.49 -29.08
C ILE A 753 3.49 0.89 -28.42
N GLU A 754 4.42 1.20 -27.54
CA GLU A 754 4.49 2.46 -26.80
C GLU A 754 5.90 3.05 -26.76
N ALA A 755 6.01 4.25 -26.18
CA ALA A 755 7.29 4.89 -25.92
C ALA A 755 8.05 4.13 -24.81
N ILE A 756 9.01 3.32 -25.21
CA ILE A 756 9.94 2.58 -24.35
C ILE A 756 11.32 2.65 -25.02
N HIS A 757 12.41 2.49 -24.26
CA HIS A 757 13.76 2.43 -24.83
C HIS A 757 13.85 1.34 -25.90
N ASP A 758 14.51 1.63 -27.02
CA ASP A 758 14.57 0.73 -28.20
C ASP A 758 15.14 -0.66 -27.88
N ASP A 759 16.07 -0.72 -26.95
CA ASP A 759 16.70 -1.97 -26.50
C ASP A 759 15.88 -2.72 -25.45
N ALA A 760 14.76 -2.17 -24.99
CA ALA A 760 13.95 -2.76 -23.94
C ALA A 760 12.74 -3.54 -24.48
N VAL A 761 12.32 -4.54 -23.69
CA VAL A 761 10.98 -5.13 -23.70
C VAL A 761 10.44 -5.11 -22.29
N TRP A 762 9.23 -4.63 -22.11
CA TRP A 762 8.56 -4.67 -20.82
C TRP A 762 7.47 -5.75 -20.78
N ALA A 763 7.40 -6.48 -19.69
CA ALA A 763 6.25 -7.35 -19.36
C ALA A 763 6.01 -7.32 -17.84
N PRO A 764 4.76 -7.47 -17.37
CA PRO A 764 4.48 -7.47 -15.94
C PRO A 764 5.08 -8.71 -15.27
N ARG A 765 5.67 -8.53 -14.08
CA ARG A 765 6.48 -9.56 -13.41
C ARG A 765 5.69 -10.79 -12.97
N ASN A 766 4.46 -10.61 -12.50
CA ASN A 766 3.64 -11.67 -11.90
C ASN A 766 2.15 -11.42 -12.16
N SER A 767 1.76 -11.45 -13.42
CA SER A 767 0.35 -11.32 -13.84
C SER A 767 -0.09 -12.59 -14.57
N ALA A 768 -1.39 -12.77 -14.75
CA ALA A 768 -1.93 -13.91 -15.48
C ALA A 768 -1.29 -14.01 -16.88
N GLY A 769 -0.65 -15.12 -17.21
CA GLY A 769 0.09 -15.33 -18.46
C GLY A 769 1.48 -14.69 -18.50
N SER A 770 1.92 -13.99 -17.44
CA SER A 770 3.28 -13.42 -17.34
C SER A 770 3.86 -13.63 -15.94
N GLU A 771 4.39 -14.81 -15.70
CA GLU A 771 5.10 -15.19 -14.48
C GLU A 771 6.61 -15.25 -14.77
N LEU A 772 7.23 -14.08 -14.98
CA LEU A 772 8.59 -13.94 -15.50
C LEU A 772 9.65 -14.76 -14.74
N LEU A 773 9.67 -14.62 -13.41
CA LEU A 773 10.66 -15.32 -12.58
C LEU A 773 10.47 -16.84 -12.60
N ARG A 774 9.23 -17.32 -12.67
CA ARG A 774 8.93 -18.75 -12.74
C ARG A 774 9.25 -19.33 -14.11
N THR A 775 8.95 -18.59 -15.20
CA THR A 775 9.03 -19.09 -16.57
C THR A 775 10.42 -18.87 -17.16
N LEU A 776 11.00 -17.69 -17.00
CA LEU A 776 12.29 -17.32 -17.58
C LEU A 776 13.43 -17.42 -16.56
N GLY A 777 13.11 -17.47 -15.26
CA GLY A 777 14.13 -17.54 -14.20
C GLY A 777 15.08 -16.33 -14.17
N VAL A 778 14.65 -15.17 -14.68
CA VAL A 778 15.46 -13.95 -14.78
C VAL A 778 14.69 -12.73 -14.31
N ALA A 779 15.42 -11.77 -13.76
CA ALA A 779 14.92 -10.46 -13.31
C ALA A 779 15.08 -9.40 -14.43
N SER A 780 14.76 -8.15 -14.12
CA SER A 780 15.05 -7.02 -15.01
C SER A 780 16.53 -6.95 -15.36
N ASN A 781 16.85 -6.24 -16.44
CA ASN A 781 18.18 -6.06 -17.00
C ASN A 781 18.80 -7.33 -17.64
N SER A 782 18.06 -8.43 -17.70
CA SER A 782 18.50 -9.67 -18.37
C SER A 782 18.25 -9.61 -19.87
N VAL A 783 19.16 -10.23 -20.64
CA VAL A 783 18.99 -10.38 -22.10
C VAL A 783 17.97 -11.46 -22.40
N VAL A 784 17.01 -11.15 -23.24
CA VAL A 784 15.97 -12.06 -23.75
C VAL A 784 15.85 -11.93 -25.27
N THR A 785 15.34 -12.96 -25.94
CA THR A 785 15.01 -12.92 -27.36
C THR A 785 13.53 -12.53 -27.51
N VAL A 786 13.25 -11.60 -28.44
CA VAL A 786 11.90 -11.09 -28.73
C VAL A 786 11.63 -11.24 -30.22
N VAL A 787 10.67 -12.09 -30.54
CA VAL A 787 10.30 -12.39 -31.94
C VAL A 787 8.78 -12.41 -32.08
N LYS A 788 8.29 -12.31 -33.31
CA LYS A 788 6.88 -12.59 -33.61
C LYS A 788 6.58 -14.05 -33.24
N ALA A 789 5.42 -14.29 -32.57
CA ALA A 789 5.04 -15.65 -32.12
C ALA A 789 4.38 -16.45 -33.22
#